data_27cb438b7625a0ae2b7e351fd8fa03ec
#
_entry.id   27cb438b7625a0ae2b7e351fd8fa03ec
#
_cell.length_a   1.000
_cell.length_b   1.000
_cell.length_c   1.000
_cell.angle_alpha   90.00
_cell.angle_beta   90.00
_cell.angle_gamma   90.00
#
_symmetry.space_group_name_H-M   'P 1'
#
loop_
_entity.id
_entity.type
_entity.pdbx_description
1 polymer ?
#
loop_
_entity_poly.entity_id
_entity_poly.type
_entity_poly.pdbx_seq_one_letter_code
_entity_poly.pdbx_strand_id
1 'polypeptide(L)'
;MRMIAFFFVLIFSVQFIQAQDAGVDIKVRLEGSSASSIEAFLDNTDRSFVANTNRVIEVRNVHEGQHTLTVFAEGYAPQSIMVNASAELPVPNYNVGLMEVTYDLTEVEVVEANRSSLGMKQLKYIEVDGLYAAKKNDIVVTDEMAANISTNNSRQVFSKVAGINVQETDAGGLQMGIGVRGLDPKRTTNFNTRQDGYDISADALGYPESYYTPPLEAVEQIELVRGAASLQYGTQFGGLLNFKMKRGSEEKALEVVSRQTVGSCNYLGSFNSIGGSAGEWNYYGYFQHKQGSGWRPNTNYISNGFYAQAGRKLGNKWTVDLAFTHNYYNSQQAGGLTDRQFEVNPNVSFRDRNWFRVNWNVANVTVNGQLTKNLTINSKTFVLSSSRAALGYLGSITRTDTGGTRDLILGEFNNIGNATRLVQRFNRNGNPGAIILGSRIYQGNTRNRQGKAEGFDGPDYAFLNPENLEGSDFTFPSRNAALFTEALIPLSACWYLTPGARLEHIITQSEGYYTEQNRHPITGELLSQNSFDASTNRERNILLMGIGFVWRCRTSVEVYANASQNYRAMNFSDIYVNNPNIIIAPGMQDEKGFTIDFGAKGKLLKEVVSFDASVFMMQYRNRIGETLTTIENQEGISRIVNYRDNIADALFVGVELVEEVDVTKWLFPNAEWQLTWFNNLALVDARYQNAEVNAFNGNRVENVPVVNYKSGVNFRNGRFASGVQFSWISDQITDASNAEFFPDATVGVIPSYQVLDATVSYSWKRLKLEGSVNNIADQIYFTRRAAGYPGPGIIPAQRRMVFMTLQVKI
;
A
#
# COMPACT_ATOMS: atom_id res chain seq x y z
N MET A 1 -22.68 -21.72 13.20
CA MET A 1 -22.55 -22.59 12.02
C MET A 1 -23.87 -22.92 11.31
N ARG A 2 -24.98 -22.19 11.51
CA ARG A 2 -26.26 -22.38 10.81
C ARG A 2 -26.78 -21.14 10.06
N MET A 3 -25.98 -20.10 9.90
CA MET A 3 -26.35 -18.82 9.24
C MET A 3 -25.59 -18.51 7.95
N ILE A 4 -24.67 -19.37 7.52
CA ILE A 4 -23.88 -19.19 6.28
C ILE A 4 -24.51 -19.89 5.06
N ALA A 5 -25.52 -20.74 5.25
CA ALA A 5 -26.12 -21.51 4.16
C ALA A 5 -27.22 -20.77 3.36
N PHE A 6 -27.60 -19.53 3.72
CA PHE A 6 -28.72 -18.84 3.09
C PHE A 6 -28.35 -17.86 1.99
N PHE A 7 -27.07 -17.58 1.78
CA PHE A 7 -26.62 -16.59 0.77
C PHE A 7 -26.18 -17.17 -0.58
N PHE A 8 -26.12 -18.51 -0.71
CA PHE A 8 -25.62 -19.17 -1.92
C PHE A 8 -26.72 -19.72 -2.86
N VAL A 9 -28.01 -19.59 -2.56
CA VAL A 9 -29.08 -20.26 -3.32
C VAL A 9 -29.87 -19.34 -4.25
N LEU A 10 -29.54 -18.06 -4.39
CA LEU A 10 -30.35 -17.11 -5.16
C LEU A 10 -29.77 -16.70 -6.54
N ILE A 11 -28.81 -17.43 -7.12
CA ILE A 11 -28.17 -17.07 -8.43
C ILE A 11 -28.37 -18.19 -9.50
N PHE A 12 -29.39 -18.97 -9.51
CA PHE A 12 -29.64 -19.88 -10.65
C PHE A 12 -31.13 -20.03 -10.96
N SER A 13 -31.67 -19.05 -11.71
CA SER A 13 -32.75 -19.31 -12.67
C SER A 13 -33.12 -18.03 -13.45
N VAL A 14 -32.47 -17.82 -14.58
CA VAL A 14 -33.00 -16.98 -15.68
C VAL A 14 -32.90 -17.79 -16.96
N GLN A 15 -34.04 -18.21 -17.48
CA GLN A 15 -34.16 -18.85 -18.79
C GLN A 15 -34.07 -17.80 -19.90
N PHE A 16 -33.24 -18.13 -20.92
CA PHE A 16 -33.11 -17.36 -22.15
C PHE A 16 -34.33 -17.62 -23.05
N ILE A 17 -34.95 -16.54 -23.49
CA ILE A 17 -35.81 -16.53 -24.70
C ILE A 17 -34.97 -15.99 -25.83
N GLN A 18 -34.69 -16.79 -26.82
CA GLN A 18 -34.10 -16.35 -28.09
C GLN A 18 -35.20 -15.86 -29.04
N ALA A 19 -35.12 -14.61 -29.44
CA ALA A 19 -35.80 -14.10 -30.63
C ALA A 19 -34.83 -14.19 -31.81
N GLN A 20 -35.22 -14.87 -32.89
CA GLN A 20 -34.49 -14.89 -34.16
C GLN A 20 -34.94 -13.66 -34.98
N ASP A 21 -34.05 -12.66 -35.08
CA ASP A 21 -34.20 -11.60 -36.08
C ASP A 21 -33.27 -11.89 -37.26
N ALA A 22 -33.81 -11.70 -38.49
CA ALA A 22 -33.05 -11.85 -39.73
C ALA A 22 -32.00 -10.73 -39.85
N GLY A 23 -30.74 -11.10 -39.77
CA GLY A 23 -29.65 -10.16 -39.86
C GLY A 23 -29.07 -10.03 -41.26
N VAL A 24 -28.41 -8.92 -41.55
CA VAL A 24 -27.77 -8.56 -42.84
C VAL A 24 -26.30 -9.05 -42.82
N ASP A 25 -25.79 -9.47 -43.98
CA ASP A 25 -24.40 -9.87 -44.16
C ASP A 25 -23.56 -8.68 -44.69
N ILE A 26 -22.32 -8.52 -44.18
CA ILE A 26 -21.36 -7.48 -44.59
C ILE A 26 -20.10 -8.17 -45.10
N LYS A 27 -19.48 -7.68 -46.20
CA LYS A 27 -18.18 -8.16 -46.66
C LYS A 27 -17.11 -7.11 -46.50
N VAL A 28 -15.99 -7.47 -45.92
CA VAL A 28 -14.84 -6.60 -45.69
C VAL A 28 -13.62 -7.20 -46.38
N ARG A 29 -13.03 -6.47 -47.31
CA ARG A 29 -11.84 -6.84 -48.06
C ARG A 29 -10.61 -6.18 -47.41
N LEU A 30 -9.56 -6.93 -47.22
CA LEU A 30 -8.33 -6.47 -46.59
C LEU A 30 -7.25 -6.24 -47.63
N GLU A 31 -6.62 -5.08 -47.58
CA GLU A 31 -5.55 -4.69 -48.49
C GLU A 31 -4.21 -4.56 -47.75
N GLY A 32 -3.11 -4.99 -48.39
CA GLY A 32 -1.74 -4.69 -47.95
C GLY A 32 -1.16 -5.55 -46.80
N SER A 33 -1.71 -6.73 -46.50
CA SER A 33 -1.23 -7.56 -45.38
C SER A 33 -0.60 -8.90 -45.81
N SER A 34 0.47 -9.30 -45.14
CA SER A 34 1.06 -10.65 -45.24
C SER A 34 0.72 -11.53 -44.03
N ALA A 35 -0.17 -11.09 -43.14
CA ALA A 35 -0.51 -11.78 -41.90
C ALA A 35 -1.11 -13.18 -42.16
N SER A 36 -0.74 -14.12 -41.32
CA SER A 36 -1.16 -15.53 -41.36
C SER A 36 -2.55 -15.74 -40.73
N SER A 37 -2.97 -14.86 -39.83
CA SER A 37 -4.25 -14.88 -39.13
C SER A 37 -4.82 -13.47 -39.04
N ILE A 38 -6.10 -13.31 -39.48
CA ILE A 38 -6.81 -12.05 -39.41
C ILE A 38 -8.20 -12.28 -38.85
N GLU A 39 -8.53 -11.58 -37.78
CA GLU A 39 -9.82 -11.66 -37.12
C GLU A 39 -10.48 -10.27 -37.03
N ALA A 40 -11.79 -10.22 -37.03
CA ALA A 40 -12.53 -8.99 -36.83
C ALA A 40 -13.62 -9.17 -35.77
N PHE A 41 -13.86 -8.12 -35.00
CA PHE A 41 -14.86 -8.06 -33.95
C PHE A 41 -15.86 -6.97 -34.24
N LEU A 42 -17.16 -7.27 -34.12
CA LEU A 42 -18.23 -6.34 -34.34
C LEU A 42 -18.66 -5.68 -33.05
N ASP A 43 -18.72 -4.34 -33.00
CA ASP A 43 -19.15 -3.52 -31.84
C ASP A 43 -18.44 -3.86 -30.53
N ASN A 44 -17.17 -4.31 -30.62
CA ASN A 44 -16.38 -4.80 -29.49
C ASN A 44 -17.09 -5.92 -28.70
N THR A 45 -17.92 -6.72 -29.37
CA THR A 45 -18.58 -7.90 -28.78
C THR A 45 -17.70 -9.15 -28.90
N ASP A 46 -18.11 -10.24 -28.27
CA ASP A 46 -17.43 -11.54 -28.35
C ASP A 46 -17.61 -12.25 -29.72
N ARG A 47 -18.28 -11.64 -30.68
CA ARG A 47 -18.47 -12.19 -32.02
C ARG A 47 -17.23 -11.89 -32.86
N SER A 48 -16.39 -12.90 -33.07
CA SER A 48 -15.24 -12.83 -33.97
C SER A 48 -15.55 -13.46 -35.33
N PHE A 49 -14.96 -12.88 -36.38
CA PHE A 49 -15.03 -13.34 -37.75
C PHE A 49 -13.61 -13.47 -38.31
N VAL A 50 -13.31 -14.61 -38.93
CA VAL A 50 -11.97 -14.89 -39.46
C VAL A 50 -11.95 -14.64 -40.97
N ALA A 51 -10.89 -14.02 -41.46
CA ALA A 51 -10.72 -13.82 -42.91
C ALA A 51 -10.51 -15.17 -43.64
N ASN A 52 -11.16 -15.32 -44.78
CA ASN A 52 -10.96 -16.44 -45.66
C ASN A 52 -9.62 -16.35 -46.41
N THR A 53 -9.27 -17.38 -47.17
CA THR A 53 -8.03 -17.46 -48.01
C THR A 53 -7.92 -16.32 -49.05
N ASN A 54 -9.03 -15.66 -49.41
CA ASN A 54 -9.09 -14.52 -50.34
C ASN A 54 -9.01 -13.18 -49.59
N ARG A 55 -8.70 -13.17 -48.29
CA ARG A 55 -8.63 -12.00 -47.40
C ARG A 55 -9.94 -11.20 -47.33
N VAL A 56 -11.05 -11.91 -47.32
CA VAL A 56 -12.37 -11.33 -47.13
C VAL A 56 -12.93 -11.84 -45.80
N ILE A 57 -13.40 -10.92 -44.98
CA ILE A 57 -14.16 -11.22 -43.78
C ILE A 57 -15.64 -11.10 -44.11
N GLU A 58 -16.39 -12.16 -43.90
CA GLU A 58 -17.84 -12.19 -43.99
C GLU A 58 -18.45 -12.10 -42.60
N VAL A 59 -19.03 -10.94 -42.31
CA VAL A 59 -19.74 -10.67 -41.06
C VAL A 59 -21.21 -10.97 -41.30
N ARG A 60 -21.71 -12.05 -40.70
CA ARG A 60 -23.06 -12.56 -40.91
C ARG A 60 -23.98 -12.26 -39.75
N ASN A 61 -25.28 -12.09 -40.04
CA ASN A 61 -26.31 -11.83 -39.03
C ASN A 61 -26.05 -10.58 -38.19
N VAL A 62 -25.86 -9.45 -38.83
CA VAL A 62 -25.72 -8.13 -38.22
C VAL A 62 -27.09 -7.45 -38.18
N HIS A 63 -27.46 -6.87 -37.06
CA HIS A 63 -28.68 -6.07 -36.98
C HIS A 63 -28.58 -4.83 -37.90
N GLU A 64 -29.71 -4.38 -38.46
CA GLU A 64 -29.70 -3.14 -39.24
C GLU A 64 -29.25 -1.95 -38.39
N GLY A 65 -28.32 -1.14 -38.96
CA GLY A 65 -27.80 0.05 -38.31
C GLY A 65 -26.30 0.27 -38.59
N GLN A 66 -25.76 1.27 -37.90
CA GLN A 66 -24.33 1.56 -37.91
C GLN A 66 -23.62 0.71 -36.84
N HIS A 67 -22.57 0.02 -37.26
CA HIS A 67 -21.73 -0.84 -36.44
C HIS A 67 -20.29 -0.47 -36.59
N THR A 68 -19.47 -0.78 -35.56
CA THR A 68 -18.01 -0.64 -35.62
C THR A 68 -17.40 -2.02 -35.78
N LEU A 69 -16.66 -2.23 -36.86
CA LEU A 69 -15.89 -3.44 -37.10
C LEU A 69 -14.41 -3.17 -36.82
N THR A 70 -13.83 -3.84 -35.85
CA THR A 70 -12.41 -3.74 -35.51
C THR A 70 -11.67 -4.98 -36.03
N VAL A 71 -10.70 -4.77 -36.90
CA VAL A 71 -9.90 -5.82 -37.55
C VAL A 71 -8.56 -5.92 -36.86
N PHE A 72 -8.18 -7.15 -36.49
CA PHE A 72 -6.90 -7.54 -35.91
C PHE A 72 -6.15 -8.46 -36.85
N ALA A 73 -4.89 -8.17 -37.09
CA ALA A 73 -3.99 -9.04 -37.86
C ALA A 73 -2.62 -9.10 -37.15
N GLU A 74 -2.02 -10.27 -37.12
CA GLU A 74 -0.72 -10.47 -36.47
C GLU A 74 0.37 -9.62 -37.16
N GLY A 75 1.00 -8.72 -36.39
CA GLY A 75 2.01 -7.77 -36.89
C GLY A 75 1.46 -6.45 -37.44
N TYR A 76 0.18 -6.18 -37.32
CA TYR A 76 -0.48 -4.97 -37.83
C TYR A 76 -1.27 -4.24 -36.73
N ALA A 77 -1.36 -2.91 -36.83
CA ALA A 77 -2.17 -2.10 -35.93
C ALA A 77 -3.66 -2.43 -36.09
N PRO A 78 -4.41 -2.60 -34.98
CA PRO A 78 -5.86 -2.76 -35.08
C PRO A 78 -6.50 -1.59 -35.83
N GLN A 79 -7.37 -1.91 -36.79
CA GLN A 79 -8.10 -0.92 -37.60
C GLN A 79 -9.59 -1.04 -37.30
N SER A 80 -10.23 0.08 -36.95
CA SER A 80 -11.67 0.14 -36.74
C SER A 80 -12.32 0.92 -37.86
N ILE A 81 -13.35 0.35 -38.48
CA ILE A 81 -14.18 1.00 -39.50
C ILE A 81 -15.64 1.01 -39.08
N MET A 82 -16.33 2.06 -39.46
CA MET A 82 -17.80 2.10 -39.38
C MET A 82 -18.42 1.41 -40.60
N VAL A 83 -19.26 0.45 -40.35
CA VAL A 83 -20.00 -0.32 -41.35
C VAL A 83 -21.49 -0.09 -41.15
N ASN A 84 -22.25 0.06 -42.23
CA ASN A 84 -23.69 0.25 -42.16
C ASN A 84 -24.39 -1.00 -42.72
N ALA A 85 -25.10 -1.70 -41.83
CA ALA A 85 -25.90 -2.86 -42.21
C ALA A 85 -27.31 -2.41 -42.62
N SER A 86 -27.70 -2.60 -43.86
CA SER A 86 -29.02 -2.28 -44.36
C SER A 86 -29.53 -3.37 -45.30
N ALA A 87 -30.76 -3.81 -45.12
CA ALA A 87 -31.39 -4.84 -45.95
C ALA A 87 -31.74 -4.33 -47.38
N GLU A 88 -31.75 -3.04 -47.63
CA GLU A 88 -32.15 -2.46 -48.94
C GLU A 88 -30.99 -2.33 -49.93
N LEU A 89 -29.74 -2.61 -49.55
CA LEU A 89 -28.57 -2.45 -50.42
C LEU A 89 -27.93 -3.81 -50.72
N PRO A 90 -27.32 -3.98 -51.94
CA PRO A 90 -26.47 -5.14 -52.17
C PRO A 90 -25.35 -5.17 -51.14
N VAL A 91 -24.98 -6.35 -50.63
CA VAL A 91 -23.99 -6.57 -49.56
C VAL A 91 -22.84 -5.55 -49.64
N PRO A 92 -22.73 -4.60 -48.72
CA PRO A 92 -21.74 -3.54 -48.80
C PRO A 92 -20.33 -4.12 -48.71
N ASN A 93 -19.44 -3.72 -49.63
CA ASN A 93 -18.03 -4.06 -49.62
C ASN A 93 -17.24 -2.91 -49.00
N TYR A 94 -16.52 -3.20 -47.94
CA TYR A 94 -15.60 -2.25 -47.30
C TYR A 94 -14.16 -2.66 -47.54
N ASN A 95 -13.28 -1.72 -47.81
CA ASN A 95 -11.83 -1.98 -47.91
C ASN A 95 -11.13 -1.47 -46.65
N VAL A 96 -10.30 -2.29 -46.03
CA VAL A 96 -9.49 -1.96 -44.85
C VAL A 96 -8.02 -2.13 -45.20
N GLY A 97 -7.27 -1.05 -45.18
CA GLY A 97 -5.80 -1.08 -45.28
C GLY A 97 -5.20 -1.35 -43.90
N LEU A 98 -4.42 -2.40 -43.78
CA LEU A 98 -3.71 -2.73 -42.54
C LEU A 98 -2.33 -2.07 -42.54
N MET A 99 -2.00 -1.35 -41.47
CA MET A 99 -0.68 -0.74 -41.28
C MET A 99 0.21 -1.68 -40.43
N GLU A 100 1.39 -2.01 -40.97
CA GLU A 100 2.38 -2.81 -40.25
C GLU A 100 2.83 -2.09 -38.96
N VAL A 101 2.74 -2.78 -37.83
CA VAL A 101 3.23 -2.24 -36.57
C VAL A 101 4.73 -2.49 -36.52
N THR A 102 5.52 -1.43 -36.74
CA THR A 102 6.85 -1.37 -36.16
C THR A 102 6.66 -1.22 -34.65
N TYR A 103 6.97 -2.26 -33.88
CA TYR A 103 6.87 -2.23 -32.43
C TYR A 103 7.80 -1.14 -31.85
N ASP A 104 7.31 0.06 -31.75
CA ASP A 104 7.82 1.03 -30.80
C ASP A 104 7.41 0.52 -29.42
N LEU A 105 8.37 0.48 -28.48
CA LEU A 105 8.16 0.20 -27.06
C LEU A 105 7.42 1.31 -26.30
N THR A 106 6.59 2.06 -26.97
CA THR A 106 5.53 2.78 -26.31
C THR A 106 4.56 1.73 -25.79
N GLU A 107 4.45 1.67 -24.49
CA GLU A 107 3.41 1.01 -23.72
C GLU A 107 2.15 0.92 -24.59
N VAL A 108 1.80 -0.29 -25.02
CA VAL A 108 0.47 -0.50 -25.59
C VAL A 108 -0.46 -0.36 -24.38
N GLU A 109 -0.77 0.87 -24.05
CA GLU A 109 -2.02 1.17 -23.40
C GLU A 109 -3.10 0.65 -24.36
N VAL A 110 -3.54 -0.56 -24.13
CA VAL A 110 -4.95 -0.85 -24.34
C VAL A 110 -5.63 0.08 -23.34
N VAL A 111 -5.89 1.29 -23.74
CA VAL A 111 -6.86 2.16 -23.11
C VAL A 111 -8.18 1.47 -23.37
N GLU A 112 -8.42 0.38 -22.59
CA GLU A 112 -9.76 0.12 -22.19
C GLU A 112 -10.16 1.40 -21.45
N ALA A 113 -10.90 2.25 -22.13
CA ALA A 113 -11.68 3.31 -21.52
C ALA A 113 -12.81 2.66 -20.70
N ASN A 114 -12.47 1.67 -19.91
CA ASN A 114 -13.25 1.21 -18.79
C ASN A 114 -13.09 2.29 -17.73
N ARG A 115 -13.99 3.28 -17.78
CA ARG A 115 -14.28 4.17 -16.66
C ARG A 115 -14.72 3.29 -15.50
N SER A 116 -13.75 2.64 -14.86
CA SER A 116 -13.96 2.02 -13.57
C SER A 116 -14.27 3.18 -12.63
N SER A 117 -15.49 3.27 -12.19
CA SER A 117 -15.95 4.27 -11.22
C SER A 117 -15.23 4.12 -9.87
N LEU A 118 -14.54 3.02 -9.67
CA LEU A 118 -13.88 2.64 -8.43
C LEU A 118 -12.55 3.36 -8.18
N GLY A 119 -11.85 3.86 -9.20
CA GLY A 119 -10.45 4.23 -9.03
C GLY A 119 -9.57 3.03 -8.61
N MET A 120 -10.10 1.81 -8.66
CA MET A 120 -9.36 0.57 -8.41
C MET A 120 -9.15 -0.18 -9.73
N LYS A 121 -7.90 -0.46 -9.99
CA LYS A 121 -7.44 -1.26 -11.13
C LYS A 121 -6.64 -2.45 -10.60
N GLN A 122 -6.25 -3.33 -11.51
CA GLN A 122 -5.39 -4.47 -11.21
C GLN A 122 -4.14 -4.42 -12.07
N LEU A 123 -3.04 -4.93 -11.54
CA LEU A 123 -1.80 -5.09 -12.29
C LEU A 123 -2.00 -6.11 -13.40
N LYS A 124 -1.42 -5.84 -14.57
CA LYS A 124 -1.37 -6.80 -15.66
C LYS A 124 -0.58 -8.04 -15.24
N TYR A 125 -0.85 -9.17 -15.86
CA TYR A 125 -0.11 -10.42 -15.54
C TYR A 125 1.38 -10.29 -15.74
N ILE A 126 1.78 -9.53 -16.75
CA ILE A 126 3.18 -9.30 -17.13
C ILE A 126 3.37 -7.79 -17.25
N GLU A 127 4.11 -7.21 -16.33
CA GLU A 127 4.60 -5.83 -16.37
C GLU A 127 6.08 -5.79 -16.79
N VAL A 128 6.61 -4.57 -16.94
CA VAL A 128 8.03 -4.38 -17.28
C VAL A 128 8.94 -4.86 -16.14
N ASP A 129 8.44 -4.76 -14.92
CA ASP A 129 9.22 -5.01 -13.71
C ASP A 129 8.63 -6.10 -12.80
N GLY A 130 7.65 -6.89 -13.25
CA GLY A 130 7.06 -7.92 -12.41
C GLY A 130 6.06 -8.86 -13.08
N LEU A 131 5.75 -9.97 -12.42
CA LEU A 131 4.69 -10.90 -12.74
C LEU A 131 3.64 -10.90 -11.62
N TYR A 132 2.37 -10.64 -11.96
CA TYR A 132 1.31 -10.43 -10.96
C TYR A 132 0.13 -11.39 -11.12
N ALA A 133 0.17 -12.31 -12.06
CA ALA A 133 -0.83 -13.37 -12.18
C ALA A 133 -0.89 -14.23 -10.90
N ALA A 134 -2.06 -14.75 -10.57
CA ALA A 134 -2.33 -15.55 -9.38
C ALA A 134 -2.03 -14.86 -8.03
N LYS A 135 -1.90 -13.53 -8.01
CA LYS A 135 -1.67 -12.75 -6.78
C LYS A 135 -2.86 -11.83 -6.51
N LYS A 136 -3.24 -11.71 -5.25
CA LYS A 136 -4.15 -10.65 -4.81
C LYS A 136 -3.42 -9.33 -4.97
N ASN A 137 -3.87 -8.51 -5.89
CA ASN A 137 -3.29 -7.19 -6.12
C ASN A 137 -4.39 -6.15 -6.31
N ASP A 138 -4.15 -4.95 -5.79
CA ASP A 138 -5.04 -3.81 -5.87
C ASP A 138 -4.24 -2.58 -6.29
N ILE A 139 -4.76 -1.79 -7.20
CA ILE A 139 -4.25 -0.47 -7.56
C ILE A 139 -5.27 0.58 -7.13
N VAL A 140 -4.84 1.54 -6.34
CA VAL A 140 -5.63 2.73 -5.99
C VAL A 140 -5.14 3.89 -6.83
N VAL A 141 -5.97 4.36 -7.79
CA VAL A 141 -5.66 5.52 -8.64
C VAL A 141 -6.07 6.78 -7.91
N THR A 142 -5.10 7.65 -7.60
CA THR A 142 -5.33 8.80 -6.71
C THR A 142 -6.24 9.87 -7.30
N ASP A 143 -6.14 10.14 -8.60
CA ASP A 143 -6.95 11.16 -9.28
C ASP A 143 -8.43 10.74 -9.46
N GLU A 144 -8.74 9.44 -9.33
CA GLU A 144 -10.10 8.89 -9.42
C GLU A 144 -10.80 8.78 -8.06
N MET A 145 -10.09 9.06 -6.95
CA MET A 145 -10.65 8.94 -5.61
C MET A 145 -11.66 10.05 -5.31
N ALA A 146 -12.77 9.68 -4.64
CA ALA A 146 -13.69 10.63 -4.03
C ALA A 146 -13.24 10.98 -2.60
N ALA A 147 -12.04 11.54 -2.46
CA ALA A 147 -11.44 11.92 -1.19
C ALA A 147 -10.58 13.18 -1.36
N ASN A 148 -10.40 13.95 -0.30
CA ASN A 148 -9.42 15.03 -0.30
C ASN A 148 -8.01 14.44 -0.09
N ILE A 149 -7.23 14.39 -1.17
CA ILE A 149 -5.89 13.79 -1.16
C ILE A 149 -4.82 14.64 -0.46
N SER A 150 -5.09 15.92 -0.15
CA SER A 150 -4.11 16.82 0.49
C SER A 150 -3.77 16.42 1.93
N THR A 151 -4.68 15.70 2.60
CA THR A 151 -4.52 15.30 4.00
C THR A 151 -3.82 13.95 4.18
N ASN A 152 -3.53 13.21 3.10
CA ASN A 152 -2.98 11.85 3.14
C ASN A 152 -3.73 10.90 4.10
N ASN A 153 -5.04 11.05 4.26
CA ASN A 153 -5.83 10.26 5.21
C ASN A 153 -5.93 8.79 4.76
N SER A 154 -5.17 7.90 5.42
CA SER A 154 -5.07 6.49 5.06
C SER A 154 -6.41 5.75 5.09
N ARG A 155 -7.34 6.13 5.99
CA ARG A 155 -8.67 5.53 6.08
C ARG A 155 -9.49 5.77 4.80
N GLN A 156 -9.40 6.98 4.23
CA GLN A 156 -10.07 7.31 2.97
C GLN A 156 -9.36 6.68 1.77
N VAL A 157 -8.03 6.75 1.73
CA VAL A 157 -7.20 6.23 0.64
C VAL A 157 -7.43 4.74 0.41
N PHE A 158 -7.42 3.96 1.49
CA PHE A 158 -7.56 2.50 1.42
C PHE A 158 -9.00 2.01 1.72
N SER A 159 -9.98 2.87 1.57
CA SER A 159 -11.38 2.51 1.82
C SER A 159 -11.87 1.35 0.95
N LYS A 160 -11.36 1.26 -0.27
CA LYS A 160 -11.75 0.25 -1.25
C LYS A 160 -10.77 -0.93 -1.34
N VAL A 161 -9.77 -0.99 -0.47
CA VAL A 161 -8.84 -2.13 -0.38
C VAL A 161 -9.23 -3.00 0.81
N ALA A 162 -9.57 -4.26 0.55
CA ALA A 162 -10.02 -5.17 1.60
C ALA A 162 -8.93 -5.50 2.60
N GLY A 163 -9.32 -5.69 3.86
CA GLY A 163 -8.44 -6.16 4.92
C GLY A 163 -7.41 -5.15 5.43
N ILE A 164 -7.46 -3.88 4.98
CA ILE A 164 -6.59 -2.82 5.49
C ILE A 164 -7.08 -2.31 6.83
N ASN A 165 -6.28 -2.52 7.89
CA ASN A 165 -6.40 -1.86 9.18
C ASN A 165 -5.52 -0.60 9.19
N VAL A 166 -5.98 0.48 9.83
CA VAL A 166 -5.31 1.79 9.84
C VAL A 166 -5.08 2.24 11.26
N GLN A 167 -3.87 2.71 11.57
CA GLN A 167 -3.56 3.46 12.78
C GLN A 167 -3.42 4.95 12.45
N GLU A 168 -4.21 5.77 13.10
CA GLU A 168 -4.15 7.22 13.01
C GLU A 168 -3.36 7.76 14.20
N THR A 169 -2.16 8.25 13.97
CA THR A 169 -1.22 8.64 15.04
C THR A 169 -0.77 10.09 15.00
N ASP A 170 -1.02 10.80 13.90
CA ASP A 170 -0.65 12.20 13.73
C ASP A 170 -1.79 13.05 13.16
N ALA A 171 -1.68 14.36 13.32
CA ALA A 171 -2.71 15.32 12.92
C ALA A 171 -2.61 15.75 11.44
N GLY A 172 -1.49 15.47 10.77
CA GLY A 172 -1.18 16.02 9.44
C GLY A 172 -1.10 14.99 8.32
N GLY A 173 -1.33 13.69 8.60
CA GLY A 173 -1.09 12.60 7.65
C GLY A 173 0.38 12.53 7.24
N LEU A 174 1.29 12.74 8.20
CA LEU A 174 2.74 12.75 8.00
C LEU A 174 3.31 11.34 7.92
N GLN A 175 2.71 10.43 8.68
CA GLN A 175 3.10 9.02 8.72
C GLN A 175 1.91 8.14 8.36
N MET A 176 2.16 7.11 7.57
CA MET A 176 1.17 6.10 7.23
C MET A 176 1.33 4.89 8.17
N GLY A 177 0.24 4.50 8.81
CA GLY A 177 0.16 3.29 9.61
C GLY A 177 -0.90 2.35 9.04
N ILE A 178 -0.49 1.38 8.23
CA ILE A 178 -1.41 0.39 7.67
C ILE A 178 -0.89 -1.03 7.85
N GLY A 179 -1.80 -1.94 8.13
CA GLY A 179 -1.59 -3.38 8.16
C GLY A 179 -2.65 -4.11 7.34
N VAL A 180 -2.34 -5.31 6.88
CA VAL A 180 -3.28 -6.17 6.13
C VAL A 180 -3.47 -7.48 6.85
N ARG A 181 -4.67 -8.08 6.72
CA ARG A 181 -4.94 -9.46 7.17
C ARG A 181 -4.58 -9.73 8.63
N GLY A 182 -4.72 -8.72 9.48
CA GLY A 182 -4.39 -8.83 10.90
C GLY A 182 -2.92 -8.61 11.25
N LEU A 183 -2.07 -8.19 10.31
CA LEU A 183 -0.71 -7.75 10.62
C LEU A 183 -0.74 -6.36 11.25
N ASP A 184 0.16 -6.13 12.22
CA ASP A 184 0.25 -4.87 12.95
C ASP A 184 0.44 -3.68 11.99
N PRO A 185 -0.45 -2.67 12.04
CA PRO A 185 -0.36 -1.49 11.19
C PRO A 185 0.73 -0.48 11.60
N LYS A 186 1.43 -0.71 12.72
CA LYS A 186 2.44 0.21 13.24
C LYS A 186 3.46 0.59 12.16
N ARG A 187 3.44 1.86 11.72
CA ARG A 187 4.37 2.43 10.72
C ARG A 187 4.62 1.53 9.51
N THR A 188 3.63 0.75 9.12
CA THR A 188 3.68 -0.09 7.91
C THR A 188 4.80 -1.15 7.92
N THR A 189 5.28 -1.57 9.11
CA THR A 189 6.47 -2.43 9.29
C THR A 189 6.40 -3.79 8.62
N ASN A 190 5.20 -4.27 8.33
CA ASN A 190 4.97 -5.59 7.74
C ASN A 190 4.96 -5.59 6.20
N PHE A 191 5.19 -4.43 5.56
CA PHE A 191 5.26 -4.31 4.11
C PHE A 191 6.68 -4.06 3.61
N ASN A 192 6.94 -4.49 2.37
CA ASN A 192 7.98 -3.90 1.55
C ASN A 192 7.46 -2.56 1.01
N THR A 193 7.78 -1.45 1.68
CA THR A 193 7.30 -0.12 1.30
C THR A 193 8.25 0.50 0.29
N ARG A 194 7.71 0.87 -0.89
CA ARG A 194 8.50 1.34 -2.03
C ARG A 194 7.90 2.58 -2.68
N GLN A 195 8.74 3.32 -3.35
CA GLN A 195 8.38 4.38 -4.31
C GLN A 195 8.99 4.01 -5.66
N ASP A 196 8.19 4.00 -6.73
CA ASP A 196 8.60 3.56 -8.08
C ASP A 196 9.40 2.23 -8.10
N GLY A 197 9.11 1.36 -7.12
CA GLY A 197 9.73 0.05 -6.96
C GLY A 197 11.07 0.02 -6.21
N TYR A 198 11.64 1.14 -5.73
CA TYR A 198 12.80 1.16 -4.82
C TYR A 198 12.37 1.36 -3.36
N ASP A 199 13.18 0.84 -2.42
CA ASP A 199 12.83 0.85 -0.99
C ASP A 199 12.87 2.28 -0.43
N ILE A 200 11.84 2.62 0.38
CA ILE A 200 11.73 3.91 1.10
C ILE A 200 11.49 3.72 2.61
N SER A 201 11.61 2.53 3.14
CA SER A 201 11.63 2.29 4.59
C SER A 201 12.98 2.67 5.19
N ALA A 202 13.04 2.82 6.51
CA ALA A 202 14.24 3.25 7.22
C ALA A 202 15.42 2.28 7.02
N ASP A 203 15.21 0.99 7.18
CA ASP A 203 16.10 -0.09 6.76
C ASP A 203 15.23 -1.31 6.42
N ALA A 204 15.33 -1.79 5.19
CA ALA A 204 14.46 -2.84 4.67
C ALA A 204 14.64 -4.20 5.38
N LEU A 205 15.75 -4.42 6.09
CA LEU A 205 16.06 -5.68 6.78
C LEU A 205 15.82 -5.60 8.29
N GLY A 206 16.32 -4.54 8.91
CA GLY A 206 16.34 -4.44 10.36
C GLY A 206 15.47 -3.34 10.95
N TYR A 207 15.00 -2.39 10.14
CA TYR A 207 14.13 -1.31 10.59
C TYR A 207 13.11 -0.91 9.53
N PRO A 208 12.17 -1.81 9.16
CA PRO A 208 11.27 -1.62 8.03
C PRO A 208 10.15 -0.59 8.28
N GLU A 209 10.34 0.31 9.23
CA GLU A 209 9.39 1.38 9.54
C GLU A 209 9.37 2.46 8.47
N SER A 210 8.16 2.93 8.11
CA SER A 210 7.93 4.05 7.21
C SER A 210 7.78 5.35 7.98
N TYR A 211 8.75 6.25 7.86
CA TYR A 211 8.70 7.61 8.39
C TYR A 211 8.35 8.65 7.33
N TYR A 212 8.46 8.27 6.08
CA TYR A 212 8.12 9.07 4.92
C TYR A 212 6.97 8.42 4.16
N THR A 213 5.99 9.22 3.78
CA THR A 213 4.91 8.85 2.87
C THR A 213 4.83 9.88 1.76
N PRO A 214 4.92 9.49 0.46
CA PRO A 214 4.75 10.42 -0.63
C PRO A 214 3.41 11.17 -0.54
N PRO A 215 3.37 12.49 -0.86
CA PRO A 215 2.12 13.21 -0.97
C PRO A 215 1.23 12.58 -2.04
N LEU A 216 -0.01 12.27 -1.70
CA LEU A 216 -0.95 11.64 -2.65
C LEU A 216 -1.24 12.51 -3.88
N GLU A 217 -1.06 13.81 -3.77
CA GLU A 217 -1.15 14.77 -4.88
C GLU A 217 -0.09 14.50 -5.96
N ALA A 218 1.08 13.94 -5.56
CA ALA A 218 2.18 13.58 -6.45
C ALA A 218 2.20 12.09 -6.83
N VAL A 219 1.33 11.27 -6.25
CA VAL A 219 1.21 9.85 -6.55
C VAL A 219 0.18 9.65 -7.67
N GLU A 220 0.53 8.89 -8.68
CA GLU A 220 -0.39 8.47 -9.74
C GLU A 220 -1.27 7.31 -9.26
N GLN A 221 -0.60 6.29 -8.70
CA GLN A 221 -1.28 5.12 -8.17
C GLN A 221 -0.51 4.49 -7.01
N ILE A 222 -1.25 3.79 -6.15
CA ILE A 222 -0.69 2.97 -5.08
C ILE A 222 -0.96 1.51 -5.42
N GLU A 223 0.09 0.71 -5.45
CA GLU A 223 0.04 -0.72 -5.77
C GLU A 223 0.21 -1.54 -4.48
N LEU A 224 -0.74 -2.40 -4.21
CA LEU A 224 -0.64 -3.39 -3.13
C LEU A 224 -0.62 -4.79 -3.74
N VAL A 225 0.37 -5.59 -3.37
CA VAL A 225 0.46 -7.00 -3.80
C VAL A 225 0.64 -7.87 -2.57
N ARG A 226 -0.30 -8.81 -2.37
CA ARG A 226 -0.36 -9.69 -1.20
C ARG A 226 -0.04 -11.15 -1.57
N GLY A 227 0.12 -12.00 -0.57
CA GLY A 227 0.44 -13.41 -0.80
C GLY A 227 1.84 -13.61 -1.36
N ALA A 228 1.95 -14.19 -2.57
CA ALA A 228 3.22 -14.54 -3.21
C ALA A 228 4.13 -13.34 -3.62
N ALA A 229 3.85 -12.11 -3.14
CA ALA A 229 4.71 -10.93 -3.38
C ALA A 229 6.12 -11.11 -2.81
N SER A 230 6.28 -11.87 -1.72
CA SER A 230 7.57 -12.17 -1.10
C SER A 230 8.62 -12.75 -2.06
N LEU A 231 8.20 -13.47 -3.09
CA LEU A 231 9.12 -14.05 -4.08
C LEU A 231 9.84 -12.97 -4.91
N GLN A 232 9.15 -11.90 -5.30
CA GLN A 232 9.76 -10.85 -6.12
C GLN A 232 10.32 -9.67 -5.32
N TYR A 233 9.72 -9.35 -4.16
CA TYR A 233 10.00 -8.10 -3.45
C TYR A 233 10.76 -8.27 -2.14
N GLY A 234 10.83 -9.47 -1.59
CA GLY A 234 11.58 -9.79 -0.38
C GLY A 234 10.71 -10.22 0.80
N THR A 235 11.38 -10.48 1.89
CA THR A 235 10.89 -11.18 3.08
C THR A 235 9.99 -10.28 3.95
N GLN A 236 8.69 -10.20 3.63
CA GLN A 236 7.69 -9.57 4.49
C GLN A 236 6.34 -10.28 4.33
N PHE A 237 5.57 -10.41 5.42
CA PHE A 237 4.26 -11.06 5.41
C PHE A 237 3.15 -10.22 4.78
N GLY A 238 3.23 -8.90 4.86
CA GLY A 238 2.24 -7.97 4.30
C GLY A 238 2.33 -7.81 2.79
N GLY A 239 3.45 -8.22 2.19
CA GLY A 239 3.66 -8.10 0.76
C GLY A 239 4.26 -6.75 0.34
N LEU A 240 3.83 -6.23 -0.80
CA LEU A 240 4.32 -4.98 -1.40
C LEU A 240 3.32 -3.85 -1.19
N LEU A 241 3.82 -2.69 -0.78
CA LEU A 241 3.16 -1.39 -0.88
C LEU A 241 4.05 -0.47 -1.73
N ASN A 242 3.63 -0.11 -2.92
CA ASN A 242 4.41 0.69 -3.86
C ASN A 242 3.66 1.95 -4.30
N PHE A 243 4.29 3.09 -4.14
CA PHE A 243 3.79 4.39 -4.60
C PHE A 243 4.39 4.70 -5.95
N LYS A 244 3.59 4.69 -7.02
CA LYS A 244 4.01 5.17 -8.34
C LYS A 244 3.84 6.67 -8.39
N MET A 245 4.93 7.38 -8.63
CA MET A 245 4.92 8.84 -8.73
C MET A 245 4.38 9.29 -10.09
N LYS A 246 3.70 10.44 -10.10
CA LYS A 246 3.30 11.10 -11.34
C LYS A 246 4.53 11.45 -12.18
N ARG A 247 4.34 11.40 -13.49
CA ARG A 247 5.33 11.80 -14.50
C ARG A 247 4.85 13.02 -15.27
N GLY A 248 5.72 13.63 -16.02
CA GLY A 248 5.36 14.72 -16.94
C GLY A 248 4.42 14.22 -18.04
N SER A 249 3.47 15.05 -18.46
CA SER A 249 2.60 14.76 -19.60
C SER A 249 3.44 14.43 -20.85
N GLU A 250 3.10 13.38 -21.56
CA GLU A 250 3.76 13.07 -22.84
C GLU A 250 3.28 13.99 -23.98
N GLU A 251 2.08 14.55 -23.84
CA GLU A 251 1.47 15.40 -24.87
C GLU A 251 1.82 16.88 -24.73
N LYS A 252 2.23 17.31 -23.52
CA LYS A 252 2.51 18.73 -23.22
C LYS A 252 3.97 18.92 -22.87
N ALA A 253 4.56 19.95 -23.44
CA ALA A 253 5.90 20.38 -23.04
C ALA A 253 5.94 20.91 -21.61
N LEU A 254 4.84 21.53 -21.14
CA LEU A 254 4.72 22.09 -19.80
C LEU A 254 3.30 21.93 -19.26
N GLU A 255 3.17 21.37 -18.09
CA GLU A 255 1.96 21.37 -17.28
C GLU A 255 2.29 21.83 -15.87
N VAL A 256 1.52 22.77 -15.34
CA VAL A 256 1.67 23.29 -13.97
C VAL A 256 0.38 23.01 -13.20
N VAL A 257 0.49 22.42 -12.02
CA VAL A 257 -0.63 22.21 -11.11
C VAL A 257 -0.33 22.86 -9.77
N SER A 258 -1.23 23.73 -9.31
CA SER A 258 -1.17 24.34 -7.98
C SER A 258 -2.43 23.95 -7.20
N ARG A 259 -2.26 23.37 -6.01
CA ARG A 259 -3.34 23.01 -5.09
C ARG A 259 -3.11 23.69 -3.75
N GLN A 260 -4.09 24.51 -3.34
CA GLN A 260 -4.04 25.25 -2.08
C GLN A 260 -5.20 24.78 -1.21
N THR A 261 -4.88 24.27 -0.03
CA THR A 261 -5.86 23.71 0.91
C THR A 261 -5.83 24.47 2.22
N VAL A 262 -7.00 24.84 2.71
CA VAL A 262 -7.21 25.37 4.05
C VAL A 262 -8.17 24.47 4.80
N GLY A 263 -8.06 24.42 6.12
CA GLY A 263 -8.95 23.55 6.91
C GLY A 263 -8.97 23.87 8.40
N SER A 264 -9.72 23.04 9.11
CA SER A 264 -9.82 23.10 10.57
C SER A 264 -8.44 23.04 11.22
N CYS A 265 -8.33 23.57 12.45
CA CYS A 265 -7.09 23.56 13.25
C CYS A 265 -5.91 24.23 12.54
N ASN A 266 -6.16 25.37 11.88
CA ASN A 266 -5.16 26.14 11.15
C ASN A 266 -4.40 25.33 10.08
N TYR A 267 -5.06 24.30 9.51
CA TYR A 267 -4.46 23.54 8.42
C TYR A 267 -4.24 24.43 7.19
N LEU A 268 -3.03 24.45 6.72
CA LEU A 268 -2.62 25.04 5.45
C LEU A 268 -1.79 24.02 4.68
N GLY A 269 -2.23 23.66 3.47
CA GLY A 269 -1.52 22.79 2.54
C GLY A 269 -1.28 23.52 1.22
N SER A 270 -0.06 23.55 0.74
CA SER A 270 0.31 24.12 -0.57
C SER A 270 1.10 23.07 -1.33
N PHE A 271 0.54 22.56 -2.41
CA PHE A 271 1.18 21.64 -3.33
C PHE A 271 1.30 22.27 -4.72
N ASN A 272 2.49 22.33 -5.25
CA ASN A 272 2.76 22.91 -6.56
C ASN A 272 3.65 21.95 -7.35
N SER A 273 3.23 21.55 -8.55
CA SER A 273 4.00 20.68 -9.42
C SER A 273 4.15 21.23 -10.82
N ILE A 274 5.23 20.83 -11.43
CA ILE A 274 5.59 21.12 -12.81
C ILE A 274 6.00 19.84 -13.51
N GLY A 275 5.57 19.61 -14.73
CA GLY A 275 5.96 18.43 -15.50
C GLY A 275 5.68 18.59 -16.97
N GLY A 276 6.25 17.72 -17.79
CA GLY A 276 6.06 17.71 -19.23
C GLY A 276 7.08 16.87 -19.97
N SER A 277 7.02 16.92 -21.29
CA SER A 277 7.95 16.25 -22.20
C SER A 277 8.52 17.22 -23.22
N ALA A 278 9.83 17.17 -23.46
CA ALA A 278 10.53 17.97 -24.45
C ALA A 278 11.54 17.11 -25.20
N GLY A 279 11.24 16.76 -26.45
CA GLY A 279 12.02 15.82 -27.25
C GLY A 279 12.08 14.45 -26.59
N GLU A 280 13.28 13.95 -26.30
CA GLU A 280 13.50 12.65 -25.63
C GLU A 280 13.37 12.71 -24.09
N TRP A 281 13.17 13.89 -23.53
CA TRP A 281 13.11 14.08 -22.08
C TRP A 281 11.69 14.13 -21.57
N ASN A 282 11.42 13.45 -20.46
CA ASN A 282 10.23 13.60 -19.61
C ASN A 282 10.68 14.05 -18.24
N TYR A 283 9.99 15.02 -17.65
CA TYR A 283 10.34 15.56 -16.36
C TYR A 283 9.10 15.84 -15.51
N TYR A 284 9.26 15.67 -14.20
CA TYR A 284 8.25 16.00 -13.20
C TYR A 284 8.90 16.43 -11.91
N GLY A 285 8.31 17.42 -11.24
CA GLY A 285 8.76 17.83 -9.94
C GLY A 285 7.64 18.48 -9.14
N TYR A 286 7.73 18.43 -7.81
CA TYR A 286 6.82 19.16 -6.94
C TYR A 286 7.54 19.75 -5.73
N PHE A 287 6.91 20.78 -5.18
CA PHE A 287 7.14 21.27 -3.82
C PHE A 287 5.82 21.25 -3.06
N GLN A 288 5.85 20.70 -1.84
CA GLN A 288 4.72 20.69 -0.92
C GLN A 288 5.10 21.32 0.41
N HIS A 289 4.22 22.17 0.92
CA HIS A 289 4.26 22.70 2.29
C HIS A 289 2.96 22.34 3.00
N LYS A 290 3.06 21.84 4.24
CA LYS A 290 1.92 21.60 5.13
C LYS A 290 2.22 22.12 6.51
N GLN A 291 1.22 22.75 7.15
CA GLN A 291 1.26 23.10 8.55
C GLN A 291 -0.13 23.02 9.19
N GLY A 292 -0.17 22.89 10.49
CA GLY A 292 -1.41 22.90 11.26
C GLY A 292 -1.14 22.86 12.76
N SER A 293 -2.16 23.21 13.56
CA SER A 293 -2.07 23.09 15.02
C SER A 293 -2.54 21.72 15.54
N GLY A 294 -3.15 20.91 14.66
CA GLY A 294 -3.83 19.69 15.07
C GLY A 294 -5.06 19.98 15.95
N TRP A 295 -5.79 18.94 16.34
CA TRP A 295 -7.05 19.08 17.08
C TRP A 295 -6.90 19.02 18.62
N ARG A 296 -5.73 18.60 19.12
CA ARG A 296 -5.35 18.60 20.53
C ARG A 296 -4.27 19.65 20.79
N PRO A 297 -4.15 20.17 22.04
CA PRO A 297 -2.96 20.92 22.42
C PRO A 297 -1.69 20.10 22.15
N ASN A 298 -0.59 20.78 21.83
CA ASN A 298 0.72 20.18 21.59
C ASN A 298 0.73 19.16 20.42
N THR A 299 0.02 19.50 19.33
CA THR A 299 0.02 18.73 18.09
C THR A 299 0.37 19.59 16.86
N ASN A 300 1.04 20.73 17.07
CA ASN A 300 1.51 21.56 15.97
C ASN A 300 2.50 20.82 15.09
N TYR A 301 2.43 21.06 13.79
CA TYR A 301 3.38 20.47 12.85
C TYR A 301 3.66 21.38 11.66
N ILE A 302 4.82 21.17 11.06
CA ILE A 302 5.24 21.72 9.79
C ILE A 302 5.91 20.61 8.98
N SER A 303 5.61 20.56 7.69
CA SER A 303 6.20 19.60 6.76
C SER A 303 6.52 20.25 5.42
N ASN A 304 7.67 19.92 4.85
CA ASN A 304 8.10 20.35 3.54
C ASN A 304 8.55 19.13 2.73
N GLY A 305 7.98 18.96 1.54
CA GLY A 305 8.32 17.90 0.62
C GLY A 305 8.79 18.45 -0.72
N PHE A 306 9.81 17.83 -1.28
CA PHE A 306 10.34 18.13 -2.61
C PHE A 306 10.61 16.83 -3.36
N TYR A 307 10.30 16.82 -4.64
CA TYR A 307 10.63 15.73 -5.56
C TYR A 307 10.98 16.29 -6.92
N ALA A 308 11.97 15.70 -7.55
CA ALA A 308 12.33 15.97 -8.93
C ALA A 308 12.68 14.66 -9.63
N GLN A 309 12.18 14.48 -10.84
CA GLN A 309 12.47 13.36 -11.73
C GLN A 309 12.77 13.90 -13.12
N ALA A 310 13.78 13.33 -13.76
CA ALA A 310 14.08 13.54 -15.17
C ALA A 310 14.40 12.19 -15.82
N GLY A 311 13.66 11.86 -16.87
CA GLY A 311 13.83 10.66 -17.67
C GLY A 311 14.23 11.00 -19.09
N ARG A 312 15.09 10.20 -19.69
CA ARG A 312 15.49 10.33 -21.08
C ARG A 312 15.35 9.02 -21.84
N LYS A 313 14.70 9.10 -23.01
CA LYS A 313 14.71 8.03 -24.00
C LYS A 313 16.06 8.02 -24.72
N LEU A 314 16.75 6.89 -24.74
CA LEU A 314 18.02 6.70 -25.43
C LEU A 314 17.79 5.79 -26.63
N GLY A 315 17.41 6.40 -27.74
CA GLY A 315 16.86 5.70 -28.92
C GLY A 315 15.55 4.98 -28.56
N ASN A 316 15.20 3.92 -29.30
CA ASN A 316 13.92 3.24 -29.17
C ASN A 316 13.91 2.08 -28.18
N LYS A 317 15.04 1.80 -27.50
CA LYS A 317 15.19 0.58 -26.67
C LYS A 317 15.52 0.84 -25.22
N TRP A 318 15.97 2.02 -24.86
CA TRP A 318 16.44 2.31 -23.52
C TRP A 318 15.80 3.58 -22.94
N THR A 319 15.53 3.55 -21.67
CA THR A 319 15.19 4.74 -20.88
C THR A 319 16.04 4.78 -19.62
N VAL A 320 16.45 5.98 -19.23
CA VAL A 320 17.15 6.23 -17.98
C VAL A 320 16.41 7.32 -17.24
N ASP A 321 15.96 7.02 -16.03
CA ASP A 321 15.27 7.96 -15.14
C ASP A 321 16.14 8.24 -13.92
N LEU A 322 16.28 9.50 -13.56
CA LEU A 322 16.88 9.97 -12.32
C LEU A 322 15.79 10.58 -11.46
N ALA A 323 15.73 10.25 -10.18
CA ALA A 323 14.79 10.86 -9.26
C ALA A 323 15.46 11.20 -7.92
N PHE A 324 15.01 12.28 -7.31
CA PHE A 324 15.41 12.70 -5.97
C PHE A 324 14.19 13.12 -5.17
N THR A 325 14.09 12.63 -3.93
CA THR A 325 13.06 12.96 -2.95
C THR A 325 13.71 13.58 -1.74
N HIS A 326 13.20 14.71 -1.28
CA HIS A 326 13.48 15.28 0.03
C HIS A 326 12.18 15.49 0.79
N ASN A 327 12.12 15.06 2.06
CA ASN A 327 11.01 15.32 2.94
C ASN A 327 11.50 15.67 4.33
N TYR A 328 11.02 16.76 4.87
CA TYR A 328 11.30 17.21 6.22
C TYR A 328 10.00 17.50 6.94
N TYR A 329 9.83 16.98 8.15
CA TYR A 329 8.79 17.46 9.04
C TYR A 329 9.26 17.52 10.48
N ASN A 330 8.64 18.42 11.22
CA ASN A 330 8.77 18.57 12.65
C ASN A 330 7.38 18.69 13.26
N SER A 331 7.05 17.88 14.25
CA SER A 331 5.74 17.84 14.88
C SER A 331 5.83 17.75 16.40
N GLN A 332 5.00 18.51 17.10
CA GLN A 332 4.74 18.32 18.52
C GLN A 332 3.96 17.03 18.75
N GLN A 333 4.13 16.43 19.91
CA GLN A 333 3.51 15.16 20.26
C GLN A 333 2.79 15.29 21.61
N ALA A 334 1.48 15.32 21.56
CA ALA A 334 0.63 15.51 22.75
C ALA A 334 0.75 14.39 23.80
N GLY A 335 1.42 13.29 23.46
CA GLY A 335 1.49 12.09 24.31
C GLY A 335 0.20 11.29 24.35
N GLY A 336 0.25 10.15 25.04
CA GLY A 336 -0.90 9.30 25.28
C GLY A 336 -1.77 9.77 26.46
N LEU A 337 -2.89 9.07 26.66
CA LEU A 337 -3.82 9.25 27.77
C LEU A 337 -4.07 7.90 28.44
N THR A 338 -4.39 7.92 29.75
CA THR A 338 -4.99 6.77 30.41
C THR A 338 -6.46 6.61 29.98
N ASP A 339 -7.08 5.46 30.22
CA ASP A 339 -8.50 5.24 29.91
C ASP A 339 -9.37 6.31 30.58
N ARG A 340 -9.17 6.57 31.86
CA ARG A 340 -9.91 7.60 32.59
C ARG A 340 -9.71 9.01 32.01
N GLN A 341 -8.50 9.36 31.60
CA GLN A 341 -8.23 10.67 31.01
C GLN A 341 -8.94 10.81 29.66
N PHE A 342 -8.92 9.74 28.86
CA PHE A 342 -9.61 9.70 27.57
C PHE A 342 -11.14 9.82 27.71
N GLU A 343 -11.74 9.12 28.67
CA GLU A 343 -13.17 9.17 28.97
C GLU A 343 -13.63 10.55 29.45
N VAL A 344 -12.84 11.19 30.33
CA VAL A 344 -13.18 12.50 30.88
C VAL A 344 -12.99 13.61 29.85
N ASN A 345 -11.84 13.64 29.15
CA ASN A 345 -11.57 14.65 28.15
C ASN A 345 -10.45 14.21 27.18
N PRO A 346 -10.78 13.71 25.99
CA PRO A 346 -9.78 13.27 25.01
C PRO A 346 -8.95 14.41 24.42
N ASN A 347 -9.32 15.67 24.64
CA ASN A 347 -8.61 16.83 24.08
C ASN A 347 -7.39 17.23 24.90
N VAL A 348 -7.20 16.74 26.14
CA VAL A 348 -6.07 17.15 26.97
C VAL A 348 -4.75 16.59 26.47
N SER A 349 -3.67 17.30 26.78
CA SER A 349 -2.29 16.85 26.57
C SER A 349 -1.51 17.02 27.89
N PHE A 350 -0.67 16.05 28.19
CA PHE A 350 0.24 16.05 29.35
C PHE A 350 1.70 16.04 28.91
N ARG A 351 1.96 16.35 27.63
CA ARG A 351 3.29 16.38 27.01
C ARG A 351 3.41 17.62 26.14
N ASP A 352 3.83 18.72 26.71
CA ASP A 352 4.01 20.01 26.05
C ASP A 352 5.37 20.17 25.38
N ARG A 353 6.38 19.40 25.82
CA ARG A 353 7.77 19.47 25.39
C ARG A 353 8.21 18.29 24.52
N ASN A 354 7.27 17.49 24.04
CA ASN A 354 7.56 16.35 23.19
C ASN A 354 7.51 16.72 21.71
N TRP A 355 8.56 16.35 20.99
CA TRP A 355 8.74 16.66 19.57
C TRP A 355 9.21 15.43 18.78
N PHE A 356 8.86 15.41 17.50
CA PHE A 356 9.30 14.40 16.56
C PHE A 356 9.71 15.05 15.24
N ARG A 357 10.92 14.75 14.78
CA ARG A 357 11.49 15.28 13.53
C ARG A 357 11.90 14.14 12.61
N VAL A 358 11.67 14.34 11.32
CA VAL A 358 12.17 13.48 10.25
C VAL A 358 12.83 14.34 9.19
N ASN A 359 13.97 13.87 8.72
CA ASN A 359 14.66 14.39 7.54
C ASN A 359 14.96 13.20 6.61
N TRP A 360 14.36 13.18 5.43
CA TRP A 360 14.33 12.03 4.54
C TRP A 360 14.83 12.39 3.16
N ASN A 361 15.90 11.72 2.69
CA ASN A 361 16.50 11.97 1.40
C ASN A 361 16.70 10.65 0.68
N VAL A 362 16.17 10.54 -0.55
CA VAL A 362 16.32 9.36 -1.40
C VAL A 362 16.65 9.80 -2.81
N ALA A 363 17.73 9.24 -3.36
CA ALA A 363 18.07 9.37 -4.77
C ALA A 363 17.92 8.01 -5.46
N ASN A 364 17.45 8.00 -6.70
CA ASN A 364 17.26 6.78 -7.48
C ASN A 364 17.70 6.97 -8.93
N VAL A 365 18.24 5.89 -9.51
CA VAL A 365 18.49 5.72 -10.94
C VAL A 365 17.75 4.48 -11.40
N THR A 366 16.85 4.63 -12.38
CA THR A 366 16.15 3.52 -13.03
C THR A 366 16.59 3.41 -14.48
N VAL A 367 16.98 2.22 -14.90
CA VAL A 367 17.32 1.90 -16.29
C VAL A 367 16.36 0.84 -16.78
N ASN A 368 15.61 1.16 -17.83
CA ASN A 368 14.80 0.18 -18.56
C ASN A 368 15.41 -0.03 -19.94
N GLY A 369 15.42 -1.28 -20.40
CA GLY A 369 15.99 -1.62 -21.70
C GLY A 369 15.35 -2.81 -22.36
N GLN A 370 15.31 -2.79 -23.69
CA GLN A 370 14.94 -3.94 -24.48
C GLN A 370 16.21 -4.57 -25.08
N LEU A 371 16.59 -5.71 -24.53
CA LEU A 371 17.78 -6.46 -24.98
C LEU A 371 17.49 -7.20 -26.29
N THR A 372 16.32 -7.83 -26.39
CA THR A 372 15.79 -8.45 -27.63
C THR A 372 14.30 -8.14 -27.76
N LYS A 373 13.66 -8.55 -28.86
CA LYS A 373 12.20 -8.35 -29.02
C LYS A 373 11.38 -8.88 -27.84
N ASN A 374 11.87 -9.90 -27.13
CA ASN A 374 11.12 -10.59 -26.08
C ASN A 374 11.81 -10.52 -24.71
N LEU A 375 13.00 -9.93 -24.60
CA LEU A 375 13.76 -9.83 -23.37
C LEU A 375 13.93 -8.35 -22.98
N THR A 376 13.40 -8.00 -21.82
CA THR A 376 13.54 -6.67 -21.23
C THR A 376 14.34 -6.71 -19.94
N ILE A 377 15.04 -5.65 -19.63
CA ILE A 377 15.74 -5.42 -18.37
C ILE A 377 15.18 -4.19 -17.68
N ASN A 378 14.98 -4.30 -16.37
CA ASN A 378 14.69 -3.19 -15.47
C ASN A 378 15.68 -3.23 -14.32
N SER A 379 16.44 -2.17 -14.12
CA SER A 379 17.43 -2.04 -13.02
C SER A 379 17.19 -0.75 -12.27
N LYS A 380 17.04 -0.86 -10.95
CA LYS A 380 16.78 0.28 -10.05
C LYS A 380 17.85 0.31 -8.98
N THR A 381 18.62 1.40 -8.92
CA THR A 381 19.61 1.65 -7.88
C THR A 381 19.16 2.85 -7.06
N PHE A 382 19.18 2.75 -5.74
CA PHE A 382 18.81 3.84 -4.85
C PHE A 382 19.83 4.04 -3.74
N VAL A 383 19.88 5.26 -3.24
CA VAL A 383 20.62 5.64 -2.03
C VAL A 383 19.66 6.40 -1.12
N LEU A 384 19.58 5.99 0.14
CA LEU A 384 18.83 6.65 1.18
C LEU A 384 19.77 7.17 2.24
N SER A 385 19.66 8.46 2.59
CA SER A 385 20.37 9.08 3.72
C SER A 385 19.37 9.91 4.52
N SER A 386 19.00 9.43 5.70
CA SER A 386 17.83 9.92 6.41
C SER A 386 18.00 9.86 7.91
N SER A 387 17.18 10.61 8.64
CA SER A 387 17.19 10.59 10.09
C SER A 387 15.81 10.83 10.68
N ARG A 388 15.60 10.27 11.88
CA ARG A 388 14.44 10.60 12.71
C ARG A 388 14.90 10.92 14.13
N ALA A 389 14.22 11.85 14.79
CA ALA A 389 14.49 12.20 16.18
C ALA A 389 13.20 12.25 16.99
N ALA A 390 13.19 11.64 18.17
CA ALA A 390 12.14 11.76 19.16
C ALA A 390 12.71 12.43 20.42
N LEU A 391 12.14 13.55 20.82
CA LEU A 391 12.62 14.38 21.91
C LEU A 391 11.47 14.61 22.88
N GLY A 392 11.69 14.46 24.18
CA GLY A 392 10.70 14.81 25.17
C GLY A 392 10.77 13.97 26.45
N TYR A 393 9.74 14.04 27.26
CA TYR A 393 9.59 13.21 28.43
C TYR A 393 8.96 11.88 28.03
N LEU A 394 9.72 10.78 28.07
CA LEU A 394 9.30 9.45 27.64
C LEU A 394 8.87 8.54 28.81
N GLY A 395 8.81 9.08 30.02
CA GLY A 395 8.32 8.35 31.20
C GLY A 395 6.84 7.98 31.13
N SER A 396 6.39 7.15 32.11
CA SER A 396 4.97 6.74 32.19
C SER A 396 4.01 7.91 32.13
N ILE A 397 2.88 7.73 31.44
CA ILE A 397 1.81 8.73 31.34
C ILE A 397 1.17 9.07 32.69
N THR A 398 1.29 8.19 33.68
CA THR A 398 0.81 8.42 35.06
C THR A 398 1.73 9.36 35.86
N ARG A 399 2.91 9.72 35.33
CA ARG A 399 3.85 10.68 35.92
C ARG A 399 3.83 11.99 35.19
N THR A 400 3.79 13.08 35.96
CA THR A 400 3.87 14.45 35.44
C THR A 400 5.30 14.72 34.96
N ASP A 401 5.43 15.41 33.85
CA ASP A 401 6.69 16.00 33.41
C ASP A 401 7.07 17.15 34.34
N THR A 402 8.19 17.04 35.03
CA THR A 402 8.64 18.02 36.03
C THR A 402 9.49 19.15 35.46
N GLY A 403 9.64 19.21 34.14
CA GLY A 403 10.40 20.29 33.46
C GLY A 403 11.93 20.06 33.45
N GLY A 404 12.41 18.90 33.89
CA GLY A 404 13.84 18.54 33.84
C GLY A 404 14.36 18.21 32.44
N THR A 405 15.53 17.60 32.36
CA THR A 405 16.12 17.12 31.07
C THR A 405 15.16 16.20 30.34
N ARG A 406 15.18 16.28 29.02
CA ARG A 406 14.37 15.47 28.11
C ARG A 406 15.14 14.26 27.62
N ASP A 407 14.45 13.21 27.22
CA ASP A 407 15.04 12.10 26.50
C ASP A 407 15.11 12.43 25.00
N LEU A 408 16.24 12.09 24.39
CA LEU A 408 16.46 12.22 22.96
C LEU A 408 16.80 10.85 22.37
N ILE A 409 16.02 10.41 21.39
CA ILE A 409 16.28 9.22 20.58
C ILE A 409 16.52 9.65 19.15
N LEU A 410 17.71 9.41 18.64
CA LEU A 410 18.13 9.77 17.28
C LEU A 410 18.45 8.51 16.48
N GLY A 411 17.73 8.30 15.37
CA GLY A 411 18.01 7.24 14.39
C GLY A 411 18.52 7.85 13.09
N GLU A 412 19.61 7.32 12.58
CA GLU A 412 20.25 7.70 11.31
C GLU A 412 20.30 6.48 10.40
N PHE A 413 19.90 6.64 9.13
CA PHE A 413 19.74 5.56 8.18
C PHE A 413 20.48 5.88 6.89
N ASN A 414 21.45 5.05 6.52
CA ASN A 414 22.25 5.20 5.31
C ASN A 414 22.25 3.88 4.56
N ASN A 415 21.50 3.83 3.46
CA ASN A 415 21.26 2.59 2.73
C ASN A 415 21.54 2.78 1.25
N ILE A 416 22.07 1.74 0.63
CA ILE A 416 22.21 1.63 -0.82
C ILE A 416 21.66 0.28 -1.27
N GLY A 417 20.94 0.26 -2.37
CA GLY A 417 20.41 -0.98 -2.92
C GLY A 417 20.26 -0.95 -4.42
N ASN A 418 20.32 -2.12 -5.02
CA ASN A 418 20.02 -2.35 -6.42
C ASN A 418 19.07 -3.54 -6.53
N ALA A 419 18.07 -3.41 -7.39
CA ALA A 419 17.22 -4.52 -7.81
C ALA A 419 17.19 -4.54 -9.34
N THR A 420 17.66 -5.64 -9.93
CA THR A 420 17.67 -5.84 -11.38
C THR A 420 16.77 -7.01 -11.75
N ARG A 421 15.95 -6.84 -12.78
CA ARG A 421 15.00 -7.84 -13.29
C ARG A 421 15.15 -7.98 -14.79
N LEU A 422 15.15 -9.23 -15.24
CA LEU A 422 15.09 -9.64 -16.64
C LEU A 422 13.75 -10.32 -16.86
N VAL A 423 12.95 -9.84 -17.81
CA VAL A 423 11.66 -10.45 -18.16
C VAL A 423 11.74 -10.97 -19.59
N GLN A 424 11.75 -12.28 -19.72
CA GLN A 424 11.68 -12.99 -20.99
C GLN A 424 10.23 -13.35 -21.29
N ARG A 425 9.66 -12.77 -22.33
CA ARG A 425 8.32 -13.12 -22.83
C ARG A 425 8.41 -14.22 -23.86
N PHE A 426 7.42 -15.09 -23.89
CA PHE A 426 7.29 -16.16 -24.89
C PHE A 426 5.81 -16.39 -25.19
N ASN A 427 5.55 -17.08 -26.28
CA ASN A 427 4.21 -17.54 -26.65
C ASN A 427 4.20 -19.07 -26.67
N ARG A 428 3.18 -19.68 -26.05
CA ARG A 428 2.97 -21.12 -26.06
C ARG A 428 1.56 -21.41 -26.57
N ASN A 429 1.47 -21.98 -27.77
CA ASN A 429 0.19 -22.31 -28.42
C ASN A 429 -0.77 -21.09 -28.49
N GLY A 430 -0.25 -19.93 -28.87
CA GLY A 430 -1.03 -18.70 -28.97
C GLY A 430 -1.24 -17.94 -27.66
N ASN A 431 -0.82 -18.49 -26.51
CA ASN A 431 -1.04 -17.87 -25.20
C ASN A 431 0.26 -17.23 -24.66
N PRO A 432 0.18 -15.99 -24.14
CA PRO A 432 1.36 -15.27 -23.65
C PRO A 432 1.85 -15.86 -22.33
N GLY A 433 3.16 -16.06 -22.24
CA GLY A 433 3.87 -16.48 -21.03
C GLY A 433 5.09 -15.59 -20.80
N ALA A 434 5.64 -15.64 -19.58
CA ALA A 434 6.86 -14.94 -19.25
C ALA A 434 7.64 -15.65 -18.14
N ILE A 435 8.96 -15.44 -18.14
CA ILE A 435 9.83 -15.82 -17.04
C ILE A 435 10.54 -14.55 -16.56
N ILE A 436 10.53 -14.30 -15.27
CA ILE A 436 11.34 -13.28 -14.63
C ILE A 436 12.51 -13.92 -13.90
N LEU A 437 13.70 -13.36 -14.12
CA LEU A 437 14.89 -13.61 -13.31
C LEU A 437 15.30 -12.30 -12.70
N GLY A 438 15.45 -12.25 -11.38
CA GLY A 438 15.81 -11.04 -10.70
C GLY A 438 16.88 -11.23 -9.64
N SER A 439 17.60 -10.14 -9.37
CA SER A 439 18.58 -10.06 -8.29
C SER A 439 18.32 -8.82 -7.44
N ARG A 440 18.69 -8.91 -6.17
CA ARG A 440 18.73 -7.77 -5.25
C ARG A 440 20.04 -7.80 -4.49
N ILE A 441 20.68 -6.63 -4.41
CA ILE A 441 21.83 -6.38 -3.53
C ILE A 441 21.46 -5.16 -2.68
N TYR A 442 21.68 -5.27 -1.38
CA TYR A 442 21.35 -4.20 -0.45
C TYR A 442 22.38 -4.15 0.66
N GLN A 443 22.76 -2.94 1.05
CA GLN A 443 23.55 -2.66 2.23
C GLN A 443 22.93 -1.48 2.98
N GLY A 444 22.65 -1.69 4.28
CA GLY A 444 22.19 -0.67 5.20
C GLY A 444 23.18 -0.45 6.33
N ASN A 445 23.16 0.75 6.87
CA ASN A 445 23.86 1.11 8.10
C ASN A 445 22.95 2.03 8.92
N THR A 446 22.33 1.47 9.95
CA THR A 446 21.48 2.20 10.89
C THR A 446 22.28 2.52 12.14
N ARG A 447 22.28 3.77 12.59
CA ARG A 447 22.80 4.16 13.92
C ARG A 447 21.66 4.65 14.78
N ASN A 448 21.54 4.13 15.99
CA ASN A 448 20.52 4.53 16.95
C ASN A 448 21.18 4.98 18.27
N ARG A 449 20.94 6.25 18.63
CA ARG A 449 21.50 6.88 19.82
C ARG A 449 20.41 7.35 20.76
N GLN A 450 20.63 7.15 22.05
CA GLN A 450 19.71 7.59 23.10
C GLN A 450 20.48 8.26 24.22
N GLY A 451 19.99 9.40 24.66
CA GLY A 451 20.62 10.17 25.73
C GLY A 451 19.71 11.28 26.23
N LYS A 452 20.26 12.21 26.98
CA LYS A 452 19.55 13.37 27.52
C LYS A 452 19.77 14.61 26.66
N ALA A 453 18.74 15.47 26.62
CA ALA A 453 18.77 16.79 26.02
C ALA A 453 18.33 17.84 27.06
N GLU A 454 18.57 19.12 26.75
CA GLU A 454 18.16 20.24 27.59
C GLU A 454 16.68 20.27 27.90
N GLY A 455 16.33 20.88 29.06
CA GLY A 455 14.97 20.97 29.57
C GLY A 455 14.07 22.02 28.91
N PHE A 456 14.47 22.61 27.78
CA PHE A 456 13.67 23.64 27.08
C PHE A 456 12.39 23.07 26.44
N ASP A 457 11.43 23.92 26.14
CA ASP A 457 10.16 23.51 25.50
C ASP A 457 10.29 23.30 23.99
N GLY A 458 11.28 23.93 23.37
CA GLY A 458 11.49 23.93 21.92
C GLY A 458 12.09 22.63 21.35
N PRO A 459 12.09 22.49 20.03
CA PRO A 459 12.62 21.30 19.33
C PRO A 459 14.15 21.33 19.18
N ASP A 460 14.87 21.36 20.28
CA ASP A 460 16.32 21.26 20.32
C ASP A 460 16.76 19.78 20.43
N TYR A 461 17.29 19.25 19.34
CA TYR A 461 17.69 17.86 19.19
C TYR A 461 19.19 17.65 19.41
N ALA A 462 19.76 18.30 20.43
CA ALA A 462 21.16 18.14 20.83
C ALA A 462 21.28 17.29 22.10
N PHE A 463 22.18 16.35 22.11
CA PHE A 463 22.55 15.62 23.33
C PHE A 463 23.32 16.52 24.29
N LEU A 464 23.04 16.40 25.59
CA LEU A 464 23.81 17.03 26.63
C LEU A 464 25.25 16.54 26.68
N ASN A 465 25.42 15.23 26.57
CA ASN A 465 26.70 14.53 26.62
C ASN A 465 26.92 13.70 25.37
N PRO A 466 27.25 14.31 24.19
CA PRO A 466 27.30 13.59 22.92
C PRO A 466 28.40 12.51 22.86
N GLU A 467 29.48 12.66 23.66
CA GLU A 467 30.59 11.70 23.73
C GLU A 467 30.32 10.53 24.69
N ASN A 468 29.36 10.66 25.61
CA ASN A 468 29.02 9.62 26.59
C ASN A 468 27.51 9.66 26.88
N LEU A 469 26.73 8.97 26.06
CA LEU A 469 25.26 9.00 26.13
C LEU A 469 24.76 8.21 27.35
N GLU A 470 23.80 8.79 28.05
CA GLU A 470 23.20 8.19 29.24
C GLU A 470 22.31 6.99 28.91
N GLY A 471 21.99 6.75 27.66
CA GLY A 471 21.12 5.67 27.20
C GLY A 471 21.86 4.60 26.43
N SER A 472 22.15 4.84 25.16
CA SER A 472 22.82 3.87 24.28
C SER A 472 23.37 4.51 23.02
N ASP A 473 24.36 3.84 22.41
CA ASP A 473 24.85 4.11 21.06
C ASP A 473 25.11 2.79 20.35
N PHE A 474 24.29 2.48 19.35
CA PHE A 474 24.40 1.27 18.55
C PHE A 474 24.49 1.57 17.07
N THR A 475 25.36 0.85 16.38
CA THR A 475 25.40 0.76 14.93
C THR A 475 24.91 -0.63 14.50
N PHE A 476 24.06 -0.65 13.46
CA PHE A 476 23.43 -1.86 12.93
C PHE A 476 23.73 -1.99 11.43
N PRO A 477 24.88 -2.57 11.05
CA PRO A 477 25.14 -2.91 9.67
C PRO A 477 24.21 -4.04 9.20
N SER A 478 23.67 -3.91 7.99
CA SER A 478 22.82 -4.91 7.36
C SER A 478 23.23 -5.14 5.92
N ARG A 479 23.18 -6.39 5.45
CA ARG A 479 23.48 -6.77 4.06
C ARG A 479 22.50 -7.83 3.57
N ASN A 480 22.12 -7.71 2.31
CA ASN A 480 21.30 -8.72 1.64
C ASN A 480 21.76 -8.94 0.20
N ALA A 481 21.86 -10.20 -0.17
CA ALA A 481 21.96 -10.63 -1.56
C ALA A 481 20.85 -11.63 -1.84
N ALA A 482 20.07 -11.40 -2.89
CA ALA A 482 18.98 -12.29 -3.27
C ALA A 482 18.95 -12.55 -4.76
N LEU A 483 18.58 -13.78 -5.11
CA LEU A 483 18.23 -14.20 -6.48
C LEU A 483 16.82 -14.76 -6.46
N PHE A 484 16.02 -14.42 -7.46
CA PHE A 484 14.67 -14.96 -7.57
C PHE A 484 14.29 -15.23 -9.01
N THR A 485 13.39 -16.16 -9.18
CA THR A 485 12.77 -16.46 -10.46
C THR A 485 11.30 -16.76 -10.25
N GLU A 486 10.49 -16.38 -11.21
CA GLU A 486 9.07 -16.72 -11.26
C GLU A 486 8.68 -16.86 -12.74
N ALA A 487 7.76 -17.75 -13.05
CA ALA A 487 7.29 -17.95 -14.41
C ALA A 487 5.76 -17.85 -14.47
N LEU A 488 5.25 -17.27 -15.56
CA LEU A 488 3.86 -17.38 -15.98
C LEU A 488 3.81 -18.37 -17.14
N ILE A 489 3.32 -19.57 -16.90
CA ILE A 489 3.30 -20.67 -17.87
C ILE A 489 1.85 -20.91 -18.31
N PRO A 490 1.48 -20.60 -19.56
CA PRO A 490 0.18 -20.96 -20.07
C PRO A 490 0.10 -22.49 -20.27
N LEU A 491 -0.80 -23.13 -19.56
CA LEU A 491 -1.08 -24.57 -19.72
C LEU A 491 -2.10 -24.82 -20.84
N SER A 492 -3.05 -23.88 -20.99
CA SER A 492 -4.02 -23.81 -22.06
C SER A 492 -4.49 -22.36 -22.26
N ALA A 493 -5.45 -22.11 -23.13
CA ALA A 493 -6.04 -20.77 -23.30
C ALA A 493 -6.66 -20.20 -22.01
N CYS A 494 -7.08 -21.06 -21.07
CA CYS A 494 -7.75 -20.66 -19.84
C CYS A 494 -6.93 -20.84 -18.57
N TRP A 495 -5.88 -21.64 -18.58
CA TRP A 495 -5.15 -22.05 -17.39
C TRP A 495 -3.71 -21.57 -17.42
N TYR A 496 -3.29 -20.94 -16.34
CA TYR A 496 -1.92 -20.50 -16.14
C TYR A 496 -1.37 -21.01 -14.81
N LEU A 497 -0.10 -21.37 -14.83
CA LEU A 497 0.66 -21.79 -13.65
C LEU A 497 1.76 -20.77 -13.37
N THR A 498 1.94 -20.40 -12.10
CA THR A 498 2.97 -19.45 -11.68
C THR A 498 3.88 -20.02 -10.60
N PRO A 499 4.85 -20.89 -10.94
CA PRO A 499 5.86 -21.33 -9.99
C PRO A 499 6.90 -20.25 -9.78
N GLY A 500 7.42 -20.14 -8.56
CA GLY A 500 8.49 -19.20 -8.23
C GLY A 500 9.35 -19.67 -7.07
N ALA A 501 10.57 -19.17 -7.03
CA ALA A 501 11.53 -19.41 -5.96
C ALA A 501 12.39 -18.18 -5.72
N ARG A 502 12.83 -18.00 -4.47
CA ARG A 502 13.74 -16.95 -4.05
C ARG A 502 14.78 -17.49 -3.07
N LEU A 503 16.03 -17.24 -3.35
CA LEU A 503 17.14 -17.49 -2.45
C LEU A 503 17.62 -16.16 -1.87
N GLU A 504 17.72 -16.08 -0.55
CA GLU A 504 18.22 -14.90 0.16
C GLU A 504 19.37 -15.26 1.08
N HIS A 505 20.38 -14.40 1.06
CA HIS A 505 21.44 -14.34 2.04
C HIS A 505 21.33 -13.01 2.79
N ILE A 506 21.12 -13.06 4.11
CA ILE A 506 20.90 -11.88 4.97
C ILE A 506 21.91 -11.91 6.11
N ILE A 507 22.62 -10.80 6.29
CA ILE A 507 23.47 -10.55 7.46
C ILE A 507 22.94 -9.31 8.16
N THR A 508 22.66 -9.42 9.46
CA THR A 508 22.35 -8.29 10.34
C THR A 508 23.26 -8.31 11.54
N GLN A 509 23.83 -7.16 11.86
CA GLN A 509 24.79 -7.01 12.97
C GLN A 509 24.33 -5.89 13.89
N SER A 510 24.70 -5.96 15.14
CA SER A 510 24.63 -4.85 16.09
C SER A 510 25.95 -4.73 16.82
N GLU A 511 26.41 -3.52 17.03
CA GLU A 511 27.63 -3.22 17.80
C GLU A 511 27.43 -1.88 18.51
N GLY A 512 27.71 -1.84 19.80
CA GLY A 512 27.58 -0.63 20.58
C GLY A 512 27.48 -0.91 22.07
N TYR A 513 26.96 0.06 22.82
CA TYR A 513 26.74 -0.07 24.26
C TYR A 513 25.37 0.43 24.66
N TYR A 514 24.92 -0.05 25.81
CA TYR A 514 23.75 0.45 26.52
C TYR A 514 24.07 0.69 28.00
N THR A 515 23.30 1.58 28.60
CA THR A 515 23.47 1.96 29.99
C THR A 515 22.22 1.61 30.78
N GLU A 516 22.40 0.80 31.81
CA GLU A 516 21.35 0.53 32.80
C GLU A 516 21.41 1.56 33.92
N GLN A 517 20.29 2.22 34.18
CA GLN A 517 20.12 3.20 35.24
C GLN A 517 19.14 2.67 36.27
N ASN A 518 19.62 2.48 37.50
CA ASN A 518 18.75 2.22 38.63
C ASN A 518 18.38 3.56 39.27
N ARG A 519 17.10 3.83 39.35
CA ARG A 519 16.56 5.06 39.96
C ARG A 519 15.64 4.73 41.14
N HIS A 520 15.73 5.57 42.18
CA HIS A 520 14.84 5.44 43.30
C HIS A 520 13.36 5.52 42.85
N PRO A 521 12.51 4.52 43.18
CA PRO A 521 11.17 4.42 42.60
C PRO A 521 10.23 5.59 42.91
N ILE A 522 10.47 6.28 44.03
CA ILE A 522 9.65 7.39 44.51
C ILE A 522 10.25 8.75 44.09
N THR A 523 11.54 8.97 44.38
CA THR A 523 12.21 10.27 44.17
C THR A 523 12.70 10.42 42.72
N GLY A 524 12.94 9.33 41.99
CA GLY A 524 13.54 9.34 40.66
C GLY A 524 15.05 9.58 40.68
N GLU A 525 15.67 9.69 41.84
CA GLU A 525 17.11 9.90 42.03
C GLU A 525 17.92 8.76 41.42
N LEU A 526 19.01 9.06 40.72
CA LEU A 526 19.90 8.08 40.12
C LEU A 526 20.70 7.38 41.22
N LEU A 527 20.47 6.10 41.44
CA LEU A 527 21.17 5.28 42.46
C LEU A 527 22.43 4.64 41.91
N SER A 528 22.36 4.11 40.67
CA SER A 528 23.52 3.52 40.00
C SER A 528 23.36 3.63 38.49
N GLN A 529 24.50 3.66 37.76
CA GLN A 529 24.56 3.67 36.31
C GLN A 529 25.72 2.79 35.86
N ASN A 530 25.43 1.76 35.08
CA ASN A 530 26.41 0.84 34.53
C ASN A 530 26.26 0.74 33.01
N SER A 531 27.34 0.84 32.24
CA SER A 531 27.37 0.67 30.80
C SER A 531 27.91 -0.71 30.43
N PHE A 532 27.26 -1.32 29.44
CA PHE A 532 27.57 -2.66 28.95
C PHE A 532 27.77 -2.62 27.45
N ASP A 533 28.89 -3.12 26.97
CA ASP A 533 29.10 -3.36 25.55
C ASP A 533 28.29 -4.56 25.09
N ALA A 534 27.71 -4.47 23.92
CA ALA A 534 26.92 -5.53 23.34
C ALA A 534 27.14 -5.61 21.83
N SER A 535 27.29 -6.83 21.33
CA SER A 535 27.37 -7.10 19.90
C SER A 535 26.62 -8.37 19.52
N THR A 536 26.06 -8.37 18.34
CA THR A 536 25.37 -9.53 17.78
C THR A 536 25.65 -9.61 16.30
N ASN A 537 25.87 -10.82 15.80
CA ASN A 537 25.98 -11.10 14.36
C ASN A 537 25.06 -12.26 14.01
N ARG A 538 24.19 -12.06 13.03
CA ARG A 538 23.23 -13.07 12.55
C ARG A 538 23.34 -13.19 11.05
N GLU A 539 23.64 -14.39 10.59
CA GLU A 539 23.72 -14.76 9.17
C GLU A 539 22.62 -15.78 8.85
N ARG A 540 21.94 -15.60 7.73
CA ARG A 540 20.78 -16.40 7.33
C ARG A 540 20.83 -16.70 5.84
N ASN A 541 20.60 -17.99 5.50
CA ASN A 541 20.38 -18.44 4.14
C ASN A 541 18.97 -19.01 4.04
N ILE A 542 18.13 -18.41 3.18
CA ILE A 542 16.70 -18.68 3.15
C ILE A 542 16.29 -19.01 1.73
N LEU A 543 15.60 -20.12 1.56
CA LEU A 543 14.92 -20.49 0.33
C LEU A 543 13.42 -20.35 0.53
N LEU A 544 12.79 -19.48 -0.26
CA LEU A 544 11.34 -19.31 -0.33
C LEU A 544 10.83 -19.87 -1.66
N MET A 545 9.74 -20.59 -1.59
CA MET A 545 9.05 -21.14 -2.76
C MET A 545 7.58 -20.73 -2.75
N GLY A 546 7.00 -20.68 -3.93
CA GLY A 546 5.59 -20.42 -4.11
C GLY A 546 5.09 -20.94 -5.45
N ILE A 547 3.78 -21.16 -5.48
CA ILE A 547 3.09 -21.62 -6.67
C ILE A 547 1.72 -20.95 -6.73
N GLY A 548 1.29 -20.59 -7.94
CA GLY A 548 -0.03 -20.04 -8.16
C GLY A 548 -0.68 -20.63 -9.40
N PHE A 549 -2.01 -20.56 -9.42
CA PHE A 549 -2.85 -20.98 -10.54
C PHE A 549 -3.83 -19.87 -10.87
N VAL A 550 -4.08 -19.66 -12.15
CA VAL A 550 -5.13 -18.79 -12.66
C VAL A 550 -6.00 -19.59 -13.60
N TRP A 551 -7.30 -19.43 -13.44
CA TRP A 551 -8.30 -19.86 -14.39
C TRP A 551 -9.04 -18.63 -14.93
N ARG A 552 -8.99 -18.41 -16.25
CA ARG A 552 -9.62 -17.30 -16.95
C ARG A 552 -10.09 -17.77 -18.32
N CYS A 553 -11.24 -18.46 -18.39
CA CYS A 553 -11.86 -18.86 -19.66
C CYS A 553 -12.80 -17.81 -20.23
N ARG A 554 -13.21 -16.87 -19.42
CA ARG A 554 -14.03 -15.72 -19.84
C ARG A 554 -13.29 -14.43 -19.48
N THR A 555 -13.41 -13.43 -20.31
CA THR A 555 -12.76 -12.13 -20.09
C THR A 555 -13.30 -11.42 -18.84
N SER A 556 -14.53 -11.76 -18.41
CA SER A 556 -15.22 -11.09 -17.31
C SER A 556 -14.90 -11.61 -15.91
N VAL A 557 -14.41 -12.85 -15.76
CA VAL A 557 -14.16 -13.46 -14.44
C VAL A 557 -12.86 -14.25 -14.44
N GLU A 558 -12.06 -14.04 -13.42
CA GLU A 558 -10.82 -14.74 -13.12
C GLU A 558 -10.96 -15.43 -11.75
N VAL A 559 -10.52 -16.68 -11.67
CA VAL A 559 -10.35 -17.42 -10.42
C VAL A 559 -8.87 -17.69 -10.23
N TYR A 560 -8.35 -17.48 -9.05
CA TYR A 560 -6.94 -17.72 -8.74
C TYR A 560 -6.76 -18.44 -7.42
N ALA A 561 -5.66 -19.15 -7.32
CA ALA A 561 -5.17 -19.73 -6.08
C ALA A 561 -3.67 -19.57 -6.00
N ASN A 562 -3.13 -19.31 -4.81
CA ASN A 562 -1.69 -19.35 -4.59
C ASN A 562 -1.33 -19.88 -3.21
N ALA A 563 -0.12 -20.42 -3.12
CA ALA A 563 0.53 -20.79 -1.88
C ALA A 563 1.97 -20.29 -1.92
N SER A 564 2.43 -19.62 -0.88
CA SER A 564 3.78 -19.06 -0.81
C SER A 564 4.34 -19.07 0.60
N GLN A 565 5.62 -19.35 0.72
CA GLN A 565 6.36 -19.21 1.96
C GLN A 565 6.67 -17.76 2.26
N ASN A 566 6.64 -17.41 3.54
CA ASN A 566 6.96 -16.08 4.06
C ASN A 566 8.03 -16.20 5.15
N TYR A 567 8.80 -15.15 5.29
CA TYR A 567 9.86 -15.04 6.30
C TYR A 567 10.01 -13.57 6.69
N ARG A 568 10.28 -13.31 7.96
CA ARG A 568 10.67 -11.99 8.48
C ARG A 568 11.88 -12.15 9.40
N ALA A 569 12.99 -11.50 9.04
CA ALA A 569 14.13 -11.37 9.92
C ALA A 569 13.73 -10.55 11.15
N MET A 570 14.31 -10.83 12.29
CA MET A 570 14.19 -9.99 13.49
C MET A 570 14.64 -8.57 13.17
N ASN A 571 13.84 -7.60 13.59
CA ASN A 571 14.16 -6.19 13.49
C ASN A 571 15.27 -5.82 14.50
N PHE A 572 15.94 -4.71 14.32
CA PHE A 572 16.91 -4.22 15.30
C PHE A 572 16.26 -3.94 16.67
N SER A 573 14.99 -3.50 16.68
CA SER A 573 14.20 -3.36 17.91
C SER A 573 13.86 -4.69 18.60
N ASP A 574 14.00 -5.82 17.91
CA ASP A 574 13.86 -7.17 18.48
C ASP A 574 15.20 -7.69 19.02
N ILE A 575 16.32 -7.06 18.67
CA ILE A 575 17.66 -7.42 19.14
C ILE A 575 18.03 -6.57 20.36
N TYR A 576 17.72 -5.27 20.29
CA TYR A 576 18.03 -4.34 21.37
C TYR A 576 17.07 -3.14 21.41
N VAL A 577 16.52 -2.85 22.58
CA VAL A 577 15.73 -1.64 22.88
C VAL A 577 16.14 -1.09 24.25
N ASN A 578 16.60 0.16 24.30
CA ASN A 578 16.77 0.86 25.57
C ASN A 578 15.47 1.58 25.95
N ASN A 579 14.51 0.82 26.41
CA ASN A 579 13.25 1.33 26.96
C ASN A 579 13.05 0.67 28.32
N PRO A 580 12.96 1.45 29.41
CA PRO A 580 12.82 0.88 30.75
C PRO A 580 11.55 0.03 30.92
N ASN A 581 10.59 0.17 30.00
CA ASN A 581 9.33 -0.56 30.05
C ASN A 581 9.33 -1.82 29.15
N ILE A 582 10.43 -2.10 28.41
CA ILE A 582 10.51 -3.24 27.50
C ILE A 582 11.80 -4.04 27.81
N ILE A 583 11.64 -5.33 27.92
CA ILE A 583 12.77 -6.30 28.01
C ILE A 583 12.67 -7.24 26.82
N ILE A 584 13.82 -7.56 26.24
CA ILE A 584 13.94 -8.47 25.12
C ILE A 584 14.45 -9.81 25.62
N ALA A 585 13.76 -10.91 25.25
CA ALA A 585 14.15 -12.27 25.57
C ALA A 585 15.49 -12.63 24.89
N PRO A 586 16.40 -13.29 25.59
CA PRO A 586 17.59 -13.84 24.97
C PRO A 586 17.21 -15.02 24.06
N GLY A 587 17.84 -15.10 22.86
CA GLY A 587 17.68 -16.28 22.01
C GLY A 587 16.48 -16.28 21.07
N MET A 588 15.75 -15.17 20.94
CA MET A 588 14.65 -15.05 19.97
C MET A 588 15.05 -15.49 18.56
N GLN A 589 14.10 -16.05 17.85
CA GLN A 589 14.24 -16.57 16.48
C GLN A 589 13.49 -15.71 15.48
N ASP A 590 13.93 -15.79 14.23
CA ASP A 590 13.23 -15.16 13.09
C ASP A 590 11.86 -15.80 12.87
N GLU A 591 10.93 -15.00 12.38
CA GLU A 591 9.57 -15.42 12.06
C GLU A 591 9.50 -16.05 10.67
N LYS A 592 8.72 -17.11 10.50
CA LYS A 592 8.51 -17.81 9.23
C LYS A 592 7.11 -18.37 9.14
N GLY A 593 6.67 -18.64 7.94
CA GLY A 593 5.33 -19.19 7.73
C GLY A 593 4.99 -19.37 6.27
N PHE A 594 3.72 -19.46 6.01
CA PHE A 594 3.20 -19.53 4.64
C PHE A 594 1.81 -18.87 4.55
N THR A 595 1.47 -18.45 3.35
CA THR A 595 0.14 -17.92 3.03
C THR A 595 -0.46 -18.73 1.90
N ILE A 596 -1.74 -19.06 2.03
CA ILE A 596 -2.57 -19.67 0.99
C ILE A 596 -3.71 -18.71 0.71
N ASP A 597 -3.95 -18.42 -0.56
CA ASP A 597 -5.06 -17.60 -1.04
C ASP A 597 -5.87 -18.37 -2.08
N PHE A 598 -7.18 -18.24 -2.01
CA PHE A 598 -8.11 -18.61 -3.06
C PHE A 598 -9.07 -17.46 -3.30
N GLY A 599 -9.20 -17.02 -4.55
CA GLY A 599 -10.05 -15.87 -4.84
C GLY A 599 -10.65 -15.90 -6.24
N ALA A 600 -11.68 -15.08 -6.40
CA ALA A 600 -12.32 -14.80 -7.67
C ALA A 600 -12.55 -13.29 -7.80
N LYS A 601 -12.30 -12.76 -8.98
CA LYS A 601 -12.45 -11.34 -9.28
C LYS A 601 -13.00 -11.15 -10.68
N GLY A 602 -13.70 -10.05 -10.90
CA GLY A 602 -14.23 -9.79 -12.22
C GLY A 602 -15.43 -8.85 -12.23
N LYS A 603 -16.13 -8.89 -13.36
CA LYS A 603 -17.31 -8.09 -13.63
C LYS A 603 -18.49 -9.01 -13.98
N LEU A 604 -19.65 -8.69 -13.44
CA LEU A 604 -20.90 -9.43 -13.63
C LEU A 604 -22.00 -8.52 -14.16
N LEU A 605 -23.10 -9.10 -14.64
CA LEU A 605 -24.32 -8.41 -15.07
C LEU A 605 -24.03 -7.30 -16.08
N LYS A 606 -23.26 -7.61 -17.13
CA LYS A 606 -22.81 -6.64 -18.16
C LYS A 606 -22.03 -5.45 -17.53
N GLU A 607 -21.17 -5.78 -16.58
CA GLU A 607 -20.32 -4.82 -15.85
C GLU A 607 -21.07 -3.86 -14.91
N VAL A 608 -22.29 -4.21 -14.50
CA VAL A 608 -23.00 -3.47 -13.43
C VAL A 608 -22.35 -3.73 -12.07
N VAL A 609 -21.87 -4.96 -11.84
CA VAL A 609 -21.19 -5.34 -10.59
C VAL A 609 -19.74 -5.68 -10.88
N SER A 610 -18.82 -4.99 -10.22
CA SER A 610 -17.40 -5.37 -10.14
C SER A 610 -17.13 -5.97 -8.77
N PHE A 611 -16.37 -7.06 -8.70
CA PHE A 611 -16.08 -7.70 -7.41
C PHE A 611 -14.66 -8.27 -7.37
N ASP A 612 -14.13 -8.37 -6.15
CA ASP A 612 -12.94 -9.14 -5.79
C ASP A 612 -13.17 -9.79 -4.44
N ALA A 613 -13.33 -11.11 -4.44
CA ALA A 613 -13.58 -11.93 -3.25
C ALA A 613 -12.47 -12.94 -3.07
N SER A 614 -11.97 -13.08 -1.85
CA SER A 614 -10.95 -14.07 -1.53
C SER A 614 -11.10 -14.63 -0.12
N VAL A 615 -10.65 -15.86 0.05
CA VAL A 615 -10.37 -16.46 1.34
C VAL A 615 -8.87 -16.67 1.47
N PHE A 616 -8.35 -16.48 2.67
CA PHE A 616 -6.93 -16.69 2.92
C PHE A 616 -6.70 -17.43 4.23
N MET A 617 -5.57 -18.11 4.28
CA MET A 617 -5.00 -18.68 5.48
C MET A 617 -3.52 -18.27 5.54
N MET A 618 -3.09 -17.72 6.67
CA MET A 618 -1.69 -17.37 6.92
C MET A 618 -1.26 -18.02 8.24
N GLN A 619 -0.28 -18.90 8.15
CA GLN A 619 0.39 -19.48 9.31
C GLN A 619 1.63 -18.66 9.61
N TYR A 620 1.76 -18.28 10.87
CA TYR A 620 2.88 -17.52 11.40
C TYR A 620 3.55 -18.36 12.48
N ARG A 621 4.80 -18.71 12.32
CA ARG A 621 5.59 -19.46 13.31
C ARG A 621 6.62 -18.57 13.99
N ASN A 622 6.89 -18.85 15.24
CA ASN A 622 7.80 -18.08 16.09
C ASN A 622 7.41 -16.59 16.11
N ARG A 623 6.11 -16.28 16.22
CA ARG A 623 5.66 -14.89 16.22
C ARG A 623 6.26 -14.13 17.39
N ILE A 624 6.91 -13.02 17.09
CA ILE A 624 7.43 -12.07 18.07
C ILE A 624 6.28 -11.19 18.56
N GLY A 625 6.08 -11.13 19.86
CA GLY A 625 5.06 -10.32 20.50
C GLY A 625 5.54 -9.76 21.82
N GLU A 626 4.66 -9.04 22.51
CA GLU A 626 4.93 -8.48 23.83
C GLU A 626 3.92 -9.04 24.84
N THR A 627 4.41 -9.38 26.03
CA THR A 627 3.58 -9.83 27.14
C THR A 627 3.95 -9.04 28.39
N LEU A 628 2.97 -8.76 29.24
CA LEU A 628 3.26 -8.17 30.55
C LEU A 628 3.88 -9.22 31.46
N THR A 629 5.02 -8.91 32.06
CA THR A 629 5.67 -9.75 33.06
C THR A 629 6.16 -8.91 34.22
N THR A 630 6.29 -9.54 35.40
CA THR A 630 6.91 -8.90 36.56
C THR A 630 8.35 -9.32 36.62
N ILE A 631 9.24 -8.35 36.66
CA ILE A 631 10.66 -8.57 36.91
C ILE A 631 11.05 -7.97 38.24
N GLU A 632 12.02 -8.59 38.88
CA GLU A 632 12.61 -8.13 40.14
C GLU A 632 14.02 -7.59 39.83
N ASN A 633 14.32 -6.37 40.26
CA ASN A 633 15.67 -5.84 40.14
C ASN A 633 16.61 -6.45 41.19
N GLN A 634 17.92 -6.17 41.13
CA GLN A 634 18.92 -6.66 42.06
C GLN A 634 18.66 -6.24 43.50
N GLU A 635 17.78 -5.29 43.76
CA GLU A 635 17.41 -4.74 45.04
C GLU A 635 16.07 -5.35 45.58
N GLY A 636 15.50 -6.35 44.89
CA GLY A 636 14.24 -6.99 45.29
C GLY A 636 12.98 -6.18 44.96
N ILE A 637 13.09 -5.12 44.12
CA ILE A 637 11.95 -4.30 43.76
C ILE A 637 11.31 -4.90 42.48
N SER A 638 10.07 -5.32 42.59
CA SER A 638 9.27 -5.82 41.47
C SER A 638 8.74 -4.66 40.62
N ARG A 639 8.88 -4.78 39.30
CA ARG A 639 8.24 -3.88 38.32
C ARG A 639 7.60 -4.67 37.18
N ILE A 640 6.49 -4.17 36.67
CA ILE A 640 5.84 -4.75 35.51
C ILE A 640 6.45 -4.11 34.24
N VAL A 641 6.80 -4.95 33.27
CA VAL A 641 7.42 -4.57 32.00
C VAL A 641 6.77 -5.33 30.86
N ASN A 642 6.85 -4.78 29.66
CA ASN A 642 6.57 -5.53 28.44
C ASN A 642 7.77 -6.43 28.12
N TYR A 643 7.55 -7.74 28.15
CA TYR A 643 8.54 -8.74 27.78
C TYR A 643 8.33 -9.17 26.34
N ARG A 644 9.34 -8.92 25.50
CA ARG A 644 9.29 -9.22 24.07
C ARG A 644 10.01 -10.51 23.77
N ASP A 645 9.28 -11.46 23.17
CA ASP A 645 9.77 -12.83 22.89
C ASP A 645 9.05 -13.44 21.69
N ASN A 646 9.48 -14.63 21.26
CA ASN A 646 8.68 -15.51 20.39
C ASN A 646 7.56 -16.15 21.25
N ILE A 647 6.44 -15.49 21.34
CA ILE A 647 5.38 -15.85 22.30
C ILE A 647 4.56 -17.06 21.87
N ALA A 648 4.42 -17.32 20.57
CA ALA A 648 3.60 -18.40 20.04
C ALA A 648 3.74 -18.54 18.52
N ASP A 649 3.14 -19.59 17.99
CA ASP A 649 2.66 -19.59 16.59
C ASP A 649 1.33 -18.85 16.52
N ALA A 650 0.93 -18.41 15.32
CA ALA A 650 -0.38 -17.81 15.11
C ALA A 650 -0.99 -18.26 13.78
N LEU A 651 -2.30 -18.51 13.79
CA LEU A 651 -3.07 -18.83 12.60
C LEU A 651 -4.06 -17.70 12.32
N PHE A 652 -3.99 -17.15 11.11
CA PHE A 652 -4.92 -16.14 10.58
C PHE A 652 -5.74 -16.78 9.48
N VAL A 653 -7.04 -16.72 9.61
CA VAL A 653 -7.98 -17.17 8.57
C VAL A 653 -8.97 -16.04 8.32
N GLY A 654 -9.23 -15.76 7.06
CA GLY A 654 -10.11 -14.63 6.76
C GLY A 654 -10.76 -14.69 5.39
N VAL A 655 -11.78 -13.84 5.25
CA VAL A 655 -12.51 -13.58 4.03
C VAL A 655 -12.38 -12.10 3.71
N GLU A 656 -12.05 -11.78 2.47
CA GLU A 656 -11.96 -10.42 1.95
C GLU A 656 -12.91 -10.28 0.76
N LEU A 657 -13.78 -9.27 0.78
CA LEU A 657 -14.71 -8.95 -0.30
C LEU A 657 -14.67 -7.45 -0.58
N VAL A 658 -14.47 -7.10 -1.83
CA VAL A 658 -14.75 -5.76 -2.35
C VAL A 658 -15.77 -5.92 -3.47
N GLU A 659 -16.84 -5.16 -3.41
CA GLU A 659 -17.90 -5.12 -4.40
C GLU A 659 -18.21 -3.67 -4.75
N GLU A 660 -18.42 -3.39 -6.01
CA GLU A 660 -19.00 -2.12 -6.45
C GLU A 660 -20.16 -2.40 -7.42
N VAL A 661 -21.23 -1.70 -7.19
CA VAL A 661 -22.44 -1.69 -8.02
C VAL A 661 -22.54 -0.33 -8.72
N ASP A 662 -22.54 -0.32 -10.04
CA ASP A 662 -22.92 0.85 -10.82
C ASP A 662 -24.45 0.94 -10.88
N VAL A 663 -25.02 1.68 -9.93
CA VAL A 663 -26.47 1.85 -9.77
C VAL A 663 -27.09 2.54 -10.99
N THR A 664 -26.33 3.46 -11.61
CA THR A 664 -26.79 4.16 -12.81
C THR A 664 -26.91 3.21 -13.99
N LYS A 665 -25.85 2.42 -14.24
CA LYS A 665 -25.86 1.42 -15.32
C LYS A 665 -26.94 0.37 -15.11
N TRP A 666 -27.26 0.05 -13.86
CA TRP A 666 -28.29 -0.92 -13.50
C TRP A 666 -29.71 -0.40 -13.68
N LEU A 667 -30.02 0.79 -13.14
CA LEU A 667 -31.39 1.31 -13.05
C LEU A 667 -31.69 2.40 -14.11
N PHE A 668 -30.66 3.12 -14.57
CA PHE A 668 -30.76 4.29 -15.43
C PHE A 668 -29.72 4.28 -16.55
N PRO A 669 -29.69 3.26 -17.43
CA PRO A 669 -28.57 3.02 -18.36
C PRO A 669 -28.30 4.17 -19.35
N ASN A 670 -29.26 5.05 -19.58
CA ASN A 670 -29.15 6.21 -20.47
C ASN A 670 -28.86 7.53 -19.73
N ALA A 671 -28.63 7.51 -18.42
CA ALA A 671 -28.35 8.71 -17.66
C ALA A 671 -26.92 9.21 -17.89
N GLU A 672 -26.75 10.53 -18.00
CA GLU A 672 -25.44 11.19 -18.13
C GLU A 672 -24.67 11.30 -16.79
N TRP A 673 -25.33 11.02 -15.68
CA TRP A 673 -24.73 10.98 -14.35
C TRP A 673 -24.39 9.55 -13.96
N GLN A 674 -23.48 9.38 -13.01
CA GLN A 674 -23.04 8.10 -12.49
C GLN A 674 -23.21 8.06 -10.97
N LEU A 675 -23.85 7.02 -10.47
CA LEU A 675 -23.96 6.69 -9.06
C LEU A 675 -23.41 5.30 -8.84
N THR A 676 -22.42 5.17 -7.99
CA THR A 676 -21.85 3.88 -7.62
C THR A 676 -21.93 3.67 -6.13
N TRP A 677 -22.17 2.44 -5.73
CA TRP A 677 -22.18 2.00 -4.34
C TRP A 677 -21.13 0.91 -4.17
N PHE A 678 -20.19 1.10 -3.26
CA PHE A 678 -19.19 0.09 -2.94
C PHE A 678 -19.38 -0.47 -1.53
N ASN A 679 -19.01 -1.73 -1.37
CA ASN A 679 -18.86 -2.44 -0.11
C ASN A 679 -17.47 -3.09 -0.05
N ASN A 680 -16.85 -3.00 1.10
CA ASN A 680 -15.58 -3.59 1.41
C ASN A 680 -15.69 -4.25 2.79
N LEU A 681 -15.62 -5.57 2.81
CA LEU A 681 -15.73 -6.38 4.02
C LEU A 681 -14.50 -7.25 4.16
N ALA A 682 -13.88 -7.21 5.31
CA ALA A 682 -12.91 -8.21 5.73
C ALA A 682 -13.32 -8.81 7.08
N LEU A 683 -13.34 -10.13 7.13
CA LEU A 683 -13.54 -10.92 8.33
C LEU A 683 -12.24 -11.68 8.59
N VAL A 684 -11.66 -11.50 9.78
CA VAL A 684 -10.38 -12.13 10.14
C VAL A 684 -10.51 -12.76 11.54
N ASP A 685 -10.31 -14.05 11.63
CA ASP A 685 -10.06 -14.74 12.90
C ASP A 685 -8.57 -15.08 13.00
N ALA A 686 -7.91 -14.50 13.99
CA ALA A 686 -6.48 -14.68 14.23
C ALA A 686 -6.27 -15.18 15.68
N ARG A 687 -5.67 -16.36 15.81
CA ARG A 687 -5.52 -17.04 17.08
C ARG A 687 -4.09 -17.53 17.30
N TYR A 688 -3.64 -17.39 18.53
CA TYR A 688 -2.40 -17.99 18.98
C TYR A 688 -2.52 -19.51 19.11
N GLN A 689 -1.46 -20.21 18.73
CA GLN A 689 -1.30 -21.66 18.77
C GLN A 689 0.10 -21.99 19.25
N ASN A 690 0.27 -23.15 19.86
CA ASN A 690 1.59 -23.63 20.33
C ASN A 690 2.35 -22.59 21.19
N ALA A 691 1.62 -21.85 22.01
CA ALA A 691 2.22 -20.84 22.87
C ALA A 691 3.06 -21.50 23.99
N GLU A 692 4.21 -20.89 24.30
CA GLU A 692 5.03 -21.34 25.43
C GLU A 692 4.26 -21.21 26.76
N VAL A 693 3.51 -20.12 26.90
CA VAL A 693 2.56 -19.94 28.00
C VAL A 693 1.21 -20.52 27.58
N ASN A 694 0.84 -21.68 28.11
CA ASN A 694 -0.40 -22.37 27.71
C ASN A 694 -1.66 -21.49 27.77
N ALA A 695 -1.70 -20.51 28.66
CA ALA A 695 -2.82 -19.56 28.78
C ALA A 695 -3.05 -18.72 27.55
N PHE A 696 -2.08 -18.58 26.64
CA PHE A 696 -2.22 -17.80 25.42
C PHE A 696 -2.82 -18.62 24.26
N ASN A 697 -2.83 -19.96 24.36
CA ASN A 697 -3.41 -20.80 23.30
C ASN A 697 -4.91 -20.50 23.12
N GLY A 698 -5.28 -20.17 21.88
CA GLY A 698 -6.65 -19.78 21.51
C GLY A 698 -6.97 -18.31 21.74
N ASN A 699 -6.10 -17.53 22.39
CA ASN A 699 -6.27 -16.08 22.51
C ASN A 699 -6.24 -15.39 21.14
N ARG A 700 -6.94 -14.28 21.06
CA ARG A 700 -6.90 -13.42 19.86
C ARG A 700 -5.52 -12.79 19.71
N VAL A 701 -5.05 -12.72 18.48
CA VAL A 701 -3.83 -11.97 18.15
C VAL A 701 -4.11 -10.47 18.27
N GLU A 702 -3.14 -9.71 18.76
CA GLU A 702 -3.24 -8.27 19.01
C GLU A 702 -3.37 -7.46 17.72
N ASN A 703 -4.08 -6.33 17.81
CA ASN A 703 -4.34 -5.35 16.74
C ASN A 703 -5.11 -5.91 15.53
N VAL A 704 -5.85 -7.01 15.72
CA VAL A 704 -6.66 -7.65 14.67
C VAL A 704 -8.16 -7.39 14.92
N PRO A 705 -8.81 -6.52 14.13
CA PRO A 705 -10.26 -6.43 14.17
C PRO A 705 -10.87 -7.67 13.50
N VAL A 706 -11.85 -8.30 14.16
CA VAL A 706 -12.57 -9.44 13.58
C VAL A 706 -13.38 -9.00 12.36
N VAL A 707 -13.95 -7.80 12.41
CA VAL A 707 -14.72 -7.21 11.31
C VAL A 707 -14.13 -5.86 10.95
N ASN A 708 -13.83 -5.69 9.67
CA ASN A 708 -13.46 -4.41 9.07
C ASN A 708 -14.39 -4.18 7.87
N TYR A 709 -15.37 -3.30 8.06
CA TYR A 709 -16.38 -3.00 7.06
C TYR A 709 -16.32 -1.53 6.65
N LYS A 710 -16.28 -1.30 5.34
CA LYS A 710 -16.34 0.02 4.76
C LYS A 710 -17.35 0.01 3.63
N SER A 711 -18.14 1.07 3.51
CA SER A 711 -19.11 1.23 2.43
C SER A 711 -19.18 2.68 2.02
N GLY A 712 -19.53 2.96 0.80
CA GLY A 712 -19.70 4.34 0.37
C GLY A 712 -20.43 4.46 -0.95
N VAL A 713 -20.92 5.67 -1.18
CA VAL A 713 -21.64 6.04 -2.39
C VAL A 713 -20.89 7.17 -3.06
N ASN A 714 -20.62 7.02 -4.36
CA ASN A 714 -20.00 8.06 -5.19
C ASN A 714 -20.98 8.50 -6.27
N PHE A 715 -21.12 9.80 -6.42
CA PHE A 715 -21.94 10.41 -7.46
C PHE A 715 -21.09 11.31 -8.34
N ARG A 716 -21.27 11.22 -9.64
CA ARG A 716 -20.61 12.07 -10.63
C ARG A 716 -21.61 12.52 -11.69
N ASN A 717 -21.63 13.81 -11.96
CA ASN A 717 -22.41 14.40 -13.06
C ASN A 717 -21.57 15.48 -13.75
N GLY A 718 -21.03 15.16 -14.91
CA GLY A 718 -20.16 16.04 -15.67
C GLY A 718 -19.01 16.61 -14.82
N ARG A 719 -19.15 17.86 -14.41
CA ARG A 719 -18.13 18.61 -13.63
C ARG A 719 -18.25 18.44 -12.13
N PHE A 720 -19.34 17.90 -11.65
CA PHE A 720 -19.62 17.70 -10.22
C PHE A 720 -19.31 16.27 -9.82
N ALA A 721 -18.62 16.09 -8.69
CA ALA A 721 -18.44 14.79 -8.07
C ALA A 721 -18.59 14.90 -6.55
N SER A 722 -19.19 13.89 -5.93
CA SER A 722 -19.31 13.77 -4.49
C SER A 722 -19.18 12.33 -4.05
N GLY A 723 -18.74 12.14 -2.81
CA GLY A 723 -18.63 10.83 -2.19
C GLY A 723 -18.95 10.91 -0.71
N VAL A 724 -19.63 9.87 -0.21
CA VAL A 724 -19.84 9.64 1.22
C VAL A 724 -19.31 8.26 1.54
N GLN A 725 -18.54 8.15 2.60
CA GLN A 725 -17.88 6.92 3.00
C GLN A 725 -18.12 6.66 4.48
N PHE A 726 -18.56 5.45 4.79
CA PHE A 726 -18.72 4.91 6.13
C PHE A 726 -17.65 3.84 6.40
N SER A 727 -17.10 3.83 7.61
CA SER A 727 -16.17 2.82 8.09
C SER A 727 -16.61 2.32 9.46
N TRP A 728 -16.66 1.02 9.65
CA TRP A 728 -16.90 0.36 10.93
C TRP A 728 -15.83 -0.70 11.18
N ILE A 729 -15.12 -0.55 12.28
CA ILE A 729 -14.07 -1.46 12.72
C ILE A 729 -14.48 -2.03 14.07
N SER A 730 -14.45 -3.36 14.20
CA SER A 730 -14.76 -4.03 15.48
C SER A 730 -13.66 -3.78 16.52
N ASP A 731 -13.92 -4.17 17.75
CA ASP A 731 -12.95 -4.13 18.84
C ASP A 731 -11.68 -4.92 18.53
N GLN A 732 -10.57 -4.49 19.12
CA GLN A 732 -9.26 -5.12 18.99
C GLN A 732 -8.64 -5.26 20.37
N ILE A 733 -7.89 -6.34 20.57
CA ILE A 733 -7.03 -6.57 21.73
C ILE A 733 -5.63 -6.01 21.40
N THR A 734 -4.88 -5.56 22.38
CA THR A 734 -3.53 -4.98 22.16
C THR A 734 -2.38 -5.79 22.73
N ASP A 735 -2.65 -6.93 23.33
CA ASP A 735 -1.66 -7.77 24.00
C ASP A 735 -2.06 -9.26 23.90
N ALA A 736 -1.07 -10.15 23.90
CA ALA A 736 -1.28 -11.58 23.72
C ALA A 736 -2.02 -12.26 24.88
N SER A 737 -1.99 -11.70 26.09
CA SER A 737 -2.76 -12.20 27.23
C SER A 737 -4.26 -11.93 27.09
N ASN A 738 -4.66 -11.06 26.14
CA ASN A 738 -5.99 -10.51 25.96
C ASN A 738 -6.49 -9.73 27.19
N ALA A 739 -5.57 -9.10 27.93
CA ALA A 739 -5.92 -8.24 29.05
C ALA A 739 -6.78 -7.05 28.56
N GLU A 740 -7.89 -6.79 29.26
CA GLU A 740 -8.84 -5.74 28.90
C GLU A 740 -8.41 -4.36 29.39
N PHE A 741 -7.55 -4.31 30.40
CA PHE A 741 -7.17 -3.07 31.07
C PHE A 741 -5.77 -3.15 31.67
N PHE A 742 -5.04 -2.03 31.62
CA PHE A 742 -3.82 -1.80 32.38
C PHE A 742 -3.75 -0.31 32.83
N PRO A 743 -3.24 0.00 34.02
CA PRO A 743 -3.33 1.35 34.61
C PRO A 743 -2.72 2.49 33.79
N ASP A 744 -1.67 2.20 33.01
CA ASP A 744 -1.03 3.19 32.13
C ASP A 744 -1.59 3.20 30.71
N ALA A 745 -2.66 2.42 30.47
CA ALA A 745 -3.37 2.30 29.20
C ALA A 745 -2.51 1.86 28.00
N THR A 746 -1.35 1.26 28.24
CA THR A 746 -0.51 0.68 27.17
C THR A 746 -1.08 -0.61 26.62
N VAL A 747 -1.81 -1.35 27.45
CA VAL A 747 -2.52 -2.60 27.18
C VAL A 747 -4.00 -2.42 27.47
N GLY A 748 -4.84 -3.12 26.71
CA GLY A 748 -6.30 -3.12 26.88
C GLY A 748 -7.04 -3.25 25.55
N VAL A 749 -8.34 -3.07 25.60
CA VAL A 749 -9.20 -3.10 24.41
C VAL A 749 -9.14 -1.77 23.66
N ILE A 750 -9.05 -1.81 22.33
CA ILE A 750 -9.43 -0.71 21.47
C ILE A 750 -10.90 -0.94 21.11
N PRO A 751 -11.84 -0.11 21.60
CA PRO A 751 -13.27 -0.30 21.36
C PRO A 751 -13.62 -0.20 19.87
N SER A 752 -14.71 -0.83 19.46
CA SER A 752 -15.25 -0.67 18.11
C SER A 752 -15.60 0.79 17.83
N TYR A 753 -15.39 1.24 16.60
CA TYR A 753 -15.69 2.62 16.21
C TYR A 753 -16.28 2.69 14.80
N GLN A 754 -16.98 3.82 14.56
CA GLN A 754 -17.62 4.12 13.29
C GLN A 754 -17.24 5.54 12.88
N VAL A 755 -16.90 5.71 11.61
CA VAL A 755 -16.54 7.04 11.09
C VAL A 755 -17.24 7.26 9.75
N LEU A 756 -17.80 8.44 9.58
CA LEU A 756 -18.45 8.90 8.36
C LEU A 756 -17.68 10.09 7.79
N ASP A 757 -17.31 10.01 6.51
CA ASP A 757 -16.61 11.07 5.79
C ASP A 757 -17.40 11.46 4.54
N ALA A 758 -17.29 12.73 4.11
CA ALA A 758 -17.86 13.19 2.87
C ALA A 758 -16.92 14.14 2.13
N THR A 759 -17.00 14.07 0.81
CA THR A 759 -16.22 14.92 -0.09
C THR A 759 -17.10 15.38 -1.24
N VAL A 760 -16.93 16.62 -1.67
CA VAL A 760 -17.59 17.20 -2.83
C VAL A 760 -16.56 17.93 -3.66
N SER A 761 -16.68 17.88 -4.99
CA SER A 761 -15.83 18.64 -5.89
C SER A 761 -16.57 19.15 -7.11
N TYR A 762 -16.11 20.29 -7.61
CA TYR A 762 -16.62 20.90 -8.83
C TYR A 762 -15.46 21.38 -9.71
N SER A 763 -15.42 20.88 -10.95
CA SER A 763 -14.39 21.21 -11.93
C SER A 763 -14.91 22.20 -12.97
N TRP A 764 -14.21 23.34 -13.15
CA TRP A 764 -14.55 24.34 -14.14
C TRP A 764 -13.32 24.76 -14.95
N LYS A 765 -13.23 24.28 -16.18
CA LYS A 765 -12.07 24.49 -17.06
C LYS A 765 -10.76 24.07 -16.37
N ARG A 766 -9.93 25.05 -16.00
CA ARG A 766 -8.63 24.87 -15.35
C ARG A 766 -8.70 24.86 -13.81
N LEU A 767 -9.87 25.09 -13.26
CA LEU A 767 -10.10 25.19 -11.83
C LEU A 767 -10.85 23.96 -11.31
N LYS A 768 -10.48 23.49 -10.13
CA LYS A 768 -11.25 22.49 -9.36
C LYS A 768 -11.35 22.98 -7.93
N LEU A 769 -12.57 23.05 -7.40
CA LEU A 769 -12.85 23.32 -6.00
C LEU A 769 -13.25 22.01 -5.33
N GLU A 770 -12.63 21.68 -4.19
CA GLU A 770 -12.94 20.50 -3.40
C GLU A 770 -13.25 20.89 -1.97
N GLY A 771 -14.33 20.35 -1.39
CA GLY A 771 -14.67 20.43 0.01
C GLY A 771 -14.73 19.03 0.62
N SER A 772 -14.25 18.88 1.85
CA SER A 772 -14.35 17.61 2.56
C SER A 772 -14.61 17.81 4.04
N VAL A 773 -15.34 16.86 4.61
CA VAL A 773 -15.58 16.75 6.05
C VAL A 773 -15.18 15.33 6.47
N ASN A 774 -14.17 15.23 7.29
CA ASN A 774 -13.75 13.97 7.89
C ASN A 774 -14.42 13.83 9.27
N ASN A 775 -14.87 12.61 9.60
CA ASN A 775 -15.55 12.30 10.86
C ASN A 775 -16.75 13.23 11.11
N ILE A 776 -17.73 13.21 10.20
CA ILE A 776 -18.92 14.09 10.22
C ILE A 776 -19.66 14.02 11.56
N ALA A 777 -19.79 12.81 12.13
CA ALA A 777 -20.47 12.57 13.40
C ALA A 777 -19.68 13.05 14.62
N ASP A 778 -18.46 13.53 14.44
CA ASP A 778 -17.53 13.91 15.51
C ASP A 778 -17.30 12.80 16.55
N GLN A 779 -17.23 11.56 16.05
CA GLN A 779 -17.00 10.37 16.89
C GLN A 779 -15.67 10.52 17.63
N ILE A 780 -15.71 10.25 18.94
CA ILE A 780 -14.51 10.15 19.78
C ILE A 780 -14.07 8.68 19.76
N TYR A 781 -12.86 8.44 19.29
CA TYR A 781 -12.29 7.10 19.18
C TYR A 781 -10.76 7.15 19.19
N PHE A 782 -10.15 6.00 19.26
CA PHE A 782 -8.72 5.82 19.05
C PHE A 782 -8.44 4.51 18.30
N THR A 783 -7.29 4.45 17.66
CA THR A 783 -6.87 3.28 16.86
C THR A 783 -5.61 2.63 17.40
N ARG A 784 -5.07 3.16 18.51
CA ARG A 784 -3.80 2.68 19.06
C ARG A 784 -3.69 2.91 20.57
N ARG A 785 -3.16 1.90 21.26
CA ARG A 785 -2.50 1.99 22.55
C ARG A 785 -1.00 1.86 22.32
N ALA A 786 -0.21 2.80 22.76
CA ALA A 786 1.23 2.83 22.51
C ALA A 786 2.01 2.46 23.76
N ALA A 787 2.92 1.48 23.68
CA ALA A 787 3.85 1.15 24.76
C ALA A 787 5.00 2.16 24.90
N GLY A 788 5.35 2.83 23.81
CA GLY A 788 6.38 3.84 23.72
C GLY A 788 5.94 5.07 22.94
N TYR A 789 6.91 5.80 22.39
CA TYR A 789 6.65 7.02 21.63
C TYR A 789 5.67 6.81 20.45
N PRO A 790 4.66 7.69 20.20
CA PRO A 790 4.34 8.97 20.85
C PRO A 790 3.60 8.88 22.19
N GLY A 791 3.33 7.67 22.70
CA GLY A 791 2.74 7.41 23.99
C GLY A 791 3.72 7.62 25.19
N PRO A 792 3.64 6.80 26.22
CA PRO A 792 2.72 5.64 26.35
C PRO A 792 1.25 6.02 26.50
N GLY A 793 0.37 5.01 26.33
CA GLY A 793 -1.07 5.14 26.55
C GLY A 793 -1.91 5.28 25.26
N ILE A 794 -3.15 5.67 25.39
CA ILE A 794 -4.11 5.87 24.30
C ILE A 794 -3.71 7.06 23.44
N ILE A 795 -3.65 6.87 22.13
CA ILE A 795 -3.46 7.93 21.15
C ILE A 795 -4.81 8.24 20.50
N PRO A 796 -5.51 9.32 20.91
CA PRO A 796 -6.81 9.67 20.37
C PRO A 796 -6.73 10.01 18.88
N ALA A 797 -7.69 9.52 18.09
CA ALA A 797 -7.81 9.80 16.66
C ALA A 797 -8.41 11.20 16.40
N GLN A 798 -8.35 11.64 15.14
CA GLN A 798 -8.83 12.97 14.75
C GLN A 798 -10.33 13.13 14.95
N ARG A 799 -10.73 14.28 15.49
CA ARG A 799 -12.11 14.73 15.59
C ARG A 799 -12.61 15.18 14.21
N ARG A 800 -13.83 15.76 14.16
CA ARG A 800 -14.36 16.31 12.91
C ARG A 800 -13.45 17.40 12.36
N MET A 801 -13.04 17.24 11.10
CA MET A 801 -12.18 18.17 10.38
C MET A 801 -12.82 18.57 9.06
N VAL A 802 -12.79 19.85 8.72
CA VAL A 802 -13.31 20.40 7.47
C VAL A 802 -12.14 20.96 6.67
N PHE A 803 -12.13 20.69 5.37
CA PHE A 803 -11.09 21.17 4.45
C PHE A 803 -11.70 21.70 3.16
N MET A 804 -11.06 22.73 2.60
CA MET A 804 -11.38 23.27 1.29
C MET A 804 -10.11 23.39 0.48
N THR A 805 -10.12 22.87 -0.76
CA THR A 805 -8.99 22.90 -1.68
C THR A 805 -9.37 23.59 -2.98
N LEU A 806 -8.55 24.53 -3.41
CA LEU A 806 -8.58 25.09 -4.76
C LEU A 806 -7.41 24.54 -5.57
N GLN A 807 -7.72 23.93 -6.70
CA GLN A 807 -6.72 23.50 -7.69
C GLN A 807 -6.79 24.33 -8.94
N VAL A 808 -5.62 24.73 -9.42
CA VAL A 808 -5.43 25.38 -10.73
C VAL A 808 -4.52 24.49 -11.57
N LYS A 809 -4.94 24.16 -12.80
CA LYS A 809 -4.15 23.38 -13.76
C LYS A 809 -3.97 24.19 -15.07
N ILE A 810 -2.71 24.44 -15.47
CA ILE A 810 -2.33 25.25 -16.63
C ILE A 810 -1.59 24.40 -17.66
#